data_40b1163d7b3297597e6c36a0b3cc5a3e
#
_entry.id   40b1163d7b3297597e6c36a0b3cc5a3e
#
_cell.length_a   1.000
_cell.length_b   1.000
_cell.length_c   1.000
_cell.angle_alpha   90.00
_cell.angle_beta   90.00
_cell.angle_gamma   90.00
#
_symmetry.space_group_name_H-M   'P 1'
#
loop_
_entity.id
_entity.type
_entity.pdbx_description
1 polymer ?
#
loop_
_entity_poly.entity_id
_entity_poly.type
_entity_poly.pdbx_seq_one_letter_code
_entity_poly.pdbx_strand_id
1 'polypeptide(L)'
;MKNGQHEWRNAALALAALFVVLVTPLFLRGEVIHPDDGRVALGLDEQSVAKNIGQRKLGDTSYYYVPEAEHHLHGDRTGWLSVWNPHTQLGRPSSHLAGVSPAYLPARILGWVVGDAFWFHTLLSLATIAGTAAFQFLFLRAIGLGPWSCFAGAAGLGFGTFAMYWAPFPIFIAGLCWTSACLWLATRWIQRPTLAIGVGLAFSVYSLFLSAYPQQIVLHAWFVAPFALATWWRARPRSFATIGGLVACVAVGLLGTAPVYFDLAIQAMRSARLDVEPEFLLASLPTIESVHDVLRFLAVMVDPFLATDPLGSPRTSDFNGSSLAPFYVGLVGLAFLPAARRRAFPWIAFACVTLILTLWPQAYRFGIDHLGLSLSRFRPQGAALIPLSIAGAIGLDALLRAHRPRPLAPILVVLAPIAFVSAFAVGETPFVRWVLLFAVAVAMIAFVVFRARWLVPTLALLTMIGWGTPLFVSIARDAIAESSPLVEALGMRTADGSRYAIGAERAEDILSPNLEARLGLRSVHAYDSLYSEGYRAWCAAISPVGKRVYGRWFENIVGDAGYEQIAFDRAAVAVVVARRPIASPALTVDGRVGPWFLHRPSNAPVLAMHVLDAEPDQLATGFVDLARSARELRRGTLEFVEHRDDHARVRIEPVDAPTLVFFSKQHHPHWVARDATGARLPTVVVDDVFLGVVAPTRCREIAIRFEPWARFAWIPQAFFALALLAFAATRWLRRRPLPA
;
A
#
# COMPACT_ATOMS: atom_id res chain seq x y z
N MET A 1 42.34 -17.00 -7.06
CA MET A 1 41.18 -16.95 -6.11
C MET A 1 41.09 -15.63 -5.33
N LYS A 2 42.18 -15.02 -4.86
CA LYS A 2 42.16 -13.76 -4.08
C LYS A 2 41.52 -12.57 -4.84
N ASN A 3 41.84 -12.38 -6.13
CA ASN A 3 41.31 -11.28 -6.93
C ASN A 3 39.77 -11.34 -7.09
N GLY A 4 39.15 -12.51 -7.19
CA GLY A 4 37.72 -12.65 -7.33
C GLY A 4 36.93 -12.25 -6.06
N GLN A 5 37.48 -12.49 -4.87
CA GLN A 5 36.82 -12.11 -3.61
C GLN A 5 36.83 -10.58 -3.43
N HIS A 6 37.87 -9.89 -3.86
CA HIS A 6 37.95 -8.44 -3.82
C HIS A 6 36.87 -7.77 -4.73
N GLU A 7 36.66 -8.30 -5.94
CA GLU A 7 35.60 -7.76 -6.84
C GLU A 7 34.22 -7.90 -6.25
N TRP A 8 33.88 -9.04 -5.61
CA TRP A 8 32.58 -9.22 -4.94
C TRP A 8 32.37 -8.24 -3.79
N ARG A 9 33.40 -8.04 -2.98
CA ARG A 9 33.37 -7.06 -1.89
C ARG A 9 33.19 -5.65 -2.43
N ASN A 10 33.93 -5.28 -3.45
CA ASN A 10 33.86 -3.95 -4.04
C ASN A 10 32.49 -3.68 -4.67
N ALA A 11 31.88 -4.64 -5.37
CA ALA A 11 30.54 -4.50 -5.92
C ALA A 11 29.47 -4.35 -4.83
N ALA A 12 29.59 -5.11 -3.74
CA ALA A 12 28.69 -4.98 -2.59
C ALA A 12 28.85 -3.63 -1.87
N LEU A 13 30.10 -3.17 -1.68
CA LEU A 13 30.37 -1.85 -1.10
C LEU A 13 29.87 -0.71 -1.98
N ALA A 14 30.02 -0.82 -3.31
CA ALA A 14 29.46 0.16 -4.25
C ALA A 14 27.95 0.24 -4.15
N LEU A 15 27.26 -0.92 -3.99
CA LEU A 15 25.81 -0.95 -3.81
C LEU A 15 25.38 -0.27 -2.49
N ALA A 16 26.10 -0.55 -1.42
CA ALA A 16 25.89 0.11 -0.13
C ALA A 16 26.19 1.63 -0.20
N ALA A 17 27.22 2.04 -0.93
CA ALA A 17 27.55 3.44 -1.12
C ALA A 17 26.45 4.20 -1.87
N LEU A 18 25.85 3.60 -2.91
CA LEU A 18 24.69 4.21 -3.59
C LEU A 18 23.52 4.44 -2.63
N PHE A 19 23.25 3.47 -1.76
CA PHE A 19 22.21 3.63 -0.75
C PHE A 19 22.53 4.76 0.23
N VAL A 20 23.77 4.84 0.72
CA VAL A 20 24.23 5.91 1.60
C VAL A 20 24.08 7.28 0.92
N VAL A 21 24.50 7.40 -0.35
CA VAL A 21 24.32 8.65 -1.12
C VAL A 21 22.86 9.04 -1.22
N LEU A 22 21.95 8.09 -1.41
CA LEU A 22 20.50 8.33 -1.47
C LEU A 22 19.94 8.84 -0.15
N VAL A 23 20.30 8.19 0.98
CA VAL A 23 19.66 8.46 2.28
C VAL A 23 20.29 9.63 3.03
N THR A 24 21.57 9.92 2.79
CA THR A 24 22.30 10.97 3.51
C THR A 24 21.61 12.33 3.48
N PRO A 25 21.13 12.83 2.31
CA PRO A 25 20.42 14.11 2.28
C PRO A 25 19.14 14.13 3.15
N LEU A 26 18.40 13.02 3.21
CA LEU A 26 17.20 12.91 4.04
C LEU A 26 17.53 13.10 5.53
N PHE A 27 18.53 12.35 6.02
CA PHE A 27 18.92 12.42 7.44
C PHE A 27 19.59 13.76 7.80
N LEU A 28 20.42 14.32 6.90
CA LEU A 28 21.07 15.60 7.16
C LEU A 28 20.08 16.78 7.21
N ARG A 29 18.97 16.68 6.47
CA ARG A 29 17.93 17.72 6.41
C ARG A 29 16.73 17.42 7.29
N GLY A 30 16.70 16.29 8.00
CA GLY A 30 15.53 15.86 8.76
C GLY A 30 14.31 15.59 7.89
N GLU A 31 14.51 15.19 6.61
CA GLU A 31 13.43 14.98 5.66
C GLU A 31 12.84 13.56 5.80
N VAL A 32 11.54 13.48 5.57
CA VAL A 32 10.76 12.23 5.52
C VAL A 32 10.22 12.02 4.10
N ILE A 33 9.98 10.77 3.71
CA ILE A 33 9.37 10.42 2.42
C ILE A 33 7.88 10.76 2.50
N HIS A 34 7.53 11.95 2.01
CA HIS A 34 6.16 12.44 2.01
C HIS A 34 5.95 13.41 0.84
N PRO A 35 4.78 13.38 0.15
CA PRO A 35 4.57 14.17 -1.07
C PRO A 35 4.24 15.64 -0.84
N ASP A 36 3.79 16.03 0.34
CA ASP A 36 3.30 17.38 0.63
C ASP A 36 3.52 17.79 2.10
N ASP A 37 3.32 19.07 2.40
CA ASP A 37 3.42 19.63 3.74
C ASP A 37 2.14 19.46 4.60
N GLY A 38 1.14 18.79 4.09
CA GLY A 38 -0.12 18.56 4.77
C GLY A 38 -1.02 19.78 4.96
N ARG A 39 -0.59 21.01 4.55
CA ARG A 39 -1.36 22.24 4.79
C ARG A 39 -2.70 22.25 4.08
N VAL A 40 -2.72 21.80 2.82
CA VAL A 40 -3.97 21.66 2.05
C VAL A 40 -4.89 20.62 2.70
N ALA A 41 -4.32 19.51 3.10
CA ALA A 41 -5.05 18.42 3.74
C ALA A 41 -5.71 18.84 5.07
N LEU A 42 -5.18 19.87 5.73
CA LEU A 42 -5.70 20.45 6.98
C LEU A 42 -6.54 21.72 6.76
N GLY A 43 -6.85 22.08 5.52
CA GLY A 43 -7.64 23.28 5.20
C GLY A 43 -6.96 24.61 5.53
N LEU A 44 -5.62 24.64 5.62
CA LEU A 44 -4.87 25.84 6.04
C LEU A 44 -4.61 26.84 4.91
N ASP A 45 -4.60 26.40 3.65
CA ASP A 45 -4.19 27.27 2.54
C ASP A 45 -4.86 26.86 1.22
N GLU A 46 -5.77 27.72 0.72
CA GLU A 46 -6.42 27.49 -0.59
C GLU A 46 -5.46 27.72 -1.77
N GLN A 47 -4.46 28.60 -1.63
CA GLN A 47 -3.52 28.91 -2.72
C GLN A 47 -2.47 27.82 -2.90
N SER A 48 -2.14 27.05 -1.87
CA SER A 48 -1.21 25.95 -1.98
C SER A 48 -1.78 24.78 -2.79
N VAL A 49 -3.11 24.67 -2.89
CA VAL A 49 -3.80 23.66 -3.75
C VAL A 49 -3.29 23.75 -5.19
N ALA A 50 -3.08 24.94 -5.74
CA ALA A 50 -2.64 25.11 -7.11
C ALA A 50 -1.18 24.68 -7.35
N LYS A 51 -0.29 24.87 -6.36
CA LYS A 51 1.13 24.49 -6.47
C LYS A 51 1.36 22.99 -6.27
N ASN A 52 0.52 22.31 -5.50
CA ASN A 52 0.68 20.91 -5.13
C ASN A 52 -0.14 19.93 -5.98
N ILE A 53 -0.86 20.40 -7.01
CA ILE A 53 -1.68 19.53 -7.89
C ILE A 53 -0.86 18.38 -8.48
N GLY A 54 0.41 18.58 -8.78
CA GLY A 54 1.32 17.54 -9.27
C GLY A 54 1.59 16.42 -8.25
N GLN A 55 1.60 16.73 -6.97
CA GLN A 55 1.88 15.79 -5.88
C GLN A 55 0.63 15.03 -5.42
N ARG A 56 -0.58 15.48 -5.77
CA ARG A 56 -1.86 14.78 -5.45
C ARG A 56 -1.90 13.32 -5.93
N LYS A 57 -1.12 12.96 -6.94
CA LYS A 57 -1.03 11.57 -7.43
C LYS A 57 -0.39 10.61 -6.43
N LEU A 58 0.40 11.11 -5.48
CA LEU A 58 1.00 10.36 -4.38
C LEU A 58 0.26 10.59 -3.05
N GLY A 59 -0.93 11.16 -3.10
CA GLY A 59 -1.74 11.54 -1.94
C GLY A 59 -2.13 10.39 -1.02
N ASP A 60 -2.16 9.13 -1.51
CA ASP A 60 -2.42 7.96 -0.66
C ASP A 60 -1.42 7.89 0.53
N THR A 61 -0.22 8.48 0.42
CA THR A 61 0.72 8.55 1.54
C THR A 61 0.15 9.40 2.67
N SER A 62 -0.36 10.58 2.32
CA SER A 62 -0.94 11.54 3.28
C SER A 62 -2.29 11.07 3.80
N TYR A 63 -3.11 10.44 2.94
CA TYR A 63 -4.52 10.11 3.23
C TYR A 63 -4.74 8.67 3.71
N TYR A 64 -3.73 7.81 3.62
CA TYR A 64 -3.90 6.39 3.92
C TYR A 64 -2.72 5.81 4.70
N TYR A 65 -1.49 5.81 4.15
CA TYR A 65 -0.38 5.07 4.76
C TYR A 65 0.11 5.68 6.08
N VAL A 66 0.30 7.00 6.13
CA VAL A 66 0.76 7.67 7.36
C VAL A 66 -0.33 7.67 8.44
N PRO A 67 -1.61 8.02 8.16
CA PRO A 67 -2.68 7.91 9.14
C PRO A 67 -2.89 6.49 9.69
N GLU A 68 -2.77 5.46 8.84
CA GLU A 68 -2.85 4.08 9.31
C GLU A 68 -1.64 3.67 10.14
N ALA A 69 -0.45 4.15 9.78
CA ALA A 69 0.74 3.94 10.62
C ALA A 69 0.55 4.58 12.00
N GLU A 70 0.02 5.81 12.07
CA GLU A 70 -0.31 6.49 13.31
C GLU A 70 -1.29 5.68 14.17
N HIS A 71 -2.39 5.22 13.54
CA HIS A 71 -3.35 4.37 14.24
C HIS A 71 -2.71 3.06 14.77
N HIS A 72 -1.80 2.45 14.02
CA HIS A 72 -1.10 1.25 14.46
C HIS A 72 -0.06 1.49 15.55
N LEU A 73 0.56 2.66 15.57
CA LEU A 73 1.55 3.03 16.57
C LEU A 73 0.89 3.46 17.89
N HIS A 74 -0.19 4.25 17.84
CA HIS A 74 -0.78 4.95 18.98
C HIS A 74 -2.23 4.59 19.27
N GLY A 75 -2.95 3.92 18.39
CA GLY A 75 -4.34 3.53 18.59
C GLY A 75 -4.55 2.59 19.78
N ASP A 76 -5.74 2.61 20.32
CA ASP A 76 -6.15 1.74 21.43
C ASP A 76 -5.94 0.26 21.09
N ARG A 77 -5.32 -0.46 22.02
CA ARG A 77 -4.99 -1.88 21.88
C ARG A 77 -5.55 -2.67 23.04
N THR A 78 -6.45 -3.59 22.75
CA THR A 78 -6.83 -4.65 23.70
C THR A 78 -6.04 -5.93 23.47
N GLY A 79 -4.79 -5.82 23.07
CA GLY A 79 -3.94 -6.96 22.79
C GLY A 79 -2.70 -6.58 22.01
N TRP A 80 -2.25 -7.52 21.16
CA TRP A 80 -1.02 -7.39 20.39
C TRP A 80 -1.12 -6.37 19.23
N LEU A 81 -2.31 -6.19 18.66
CA LEU A 81 -2.58 -5.35 17.49
C LEU A 81 -3.72 -4.39 17.75
N SER A 82 -3.66 -3.19 17.17
CA SER A 82 -4.85 -2.37 16.96
C SER A 82 -5.62 -2.97 15.77
N VAL A 83 -6.78 -3.57 16.05
CA VAL A 83 -7.55 -4.35 15.07
C VAL A 83 -8.79 -3.65 14.55
N TRP A 84 -9.19 -2.56 15.21
CA TRP A 84 -10.34 -1.74 14.84
C TRP A 84 -9.95 -0.28 14.75
N ASN A 85 -10.20 0.34 13.59
CA ASN A 85 -10.00 1.77 13.38
C ASN A 85 -11.35 2.50 13.54
N PRO A 86 -11.55 3.29 14.62
CA PRO A 86 -12.81 4.00 14.89
C PRO A 86 -12.90 5.33 14.14
N HIS A 87 -11.80 5.79 13.56
CA HIS A 87 -11.63 7.15 13.08
C HIS A 87 -12.43 7.45 11.79
N THR A 88 -12.72 6.43 10.99
CA THR A 88 -13.36 6.56 9.67
C THR A 88 -14.46 5.53 9.47
N GLN A 89 -15.38 5.75 8.54
CA GLN A 89 -16.42 4.79 8.12
C GLN A 89 -17.34 4.27 9.25
N LEU A 90 -17.61 5.06 10.29
CA LEU A 90 -18.32 4.57 11.48
C LEU A 90 -17.54 3.49 12.25
N GLY A 91 -16.26 3.35 11.97
CA GLY A 91 -15.34 2.33 12.42
C GLY A 91 -15.20 1.17 11.44
N ARG A 92 -13.98 0.63 11.33
CA ARG A 92 -13.65 -0.48 10.40
C ARG A 92 -12.51 -1.36 10.90
N PRO A 93 -12.38 -2.60 10.40
CA PRO A 93 -11.19 -3.41 10.65
C PRO A 93 -9.92 -2.74 10.08
N SER A 94 -8.80 -2.79 10.80
CA SER A 94 -7.52 -2.17 10.41
C SER A 94 -6.39 -3.16 10.16
N SER A 95 -6.56 -4.44 10.51
CA SER A 95 -5.50 -5.45 10.50
C SER A 95 -5.04 -5.90 9.12
N HIS A 96 -5.83 -5.64 8.07
CA HIS A 96 -5.58 -6.14 6.70
C HIS A 96 -4.72 -5.23 5.82
N LEU A 97 -4.22 -4.12 6.36
CA LEU A 97 -3.50 -3.12 5.58
C LEU A 97 -2.10 -3.59 5.20
N ALA A 98 -1.87 -3.79 3.92
CA ALA A 98 -0.60 -4.20 3.38
C ALA A 98 0.51 -3.17 3.65
N GLY A 99 1.68 -3.66 4.03
CA GLY A 99 2.90 -2.88 4.14
C GLY A 99 3.10 -2.16 5.48
N VAL A 100 2.06 -1.54 6.04
CA VAL A 100 2.16 -0.81 7.32
C VAL A 100 1.53 -1.57 8.49
N SER A 101 0.80 -2.65 8.22
CA SER A 101 0.15 -3.45 9.25
C SER A 101 1.16 -4.02 10.26
N PRO A 102 0.89 -3.92 11.57
CA PRO A 102 1.71 -4.55 12.59
C PRO A 102 1.65 -6.08 12.57
N ALA A 103 0.80 -6.69 11.75
CA ALA A 103 0.84 -8.12 11.46
C ALA A 103 2.08 -8.50 10.63
N TYR A 104 2.65 -7.57 9.85
CA TYR A 104 3.91 -7.72 9.14
C TYR A 104 5.09 -7.54 10.09
N LEU A 105 5.85 -8.60 10.38
CA LEU A 105 6.90 -8.62 11.41
C LEU A 105 7.94 -7.49 11.28
N PRO A 106 8.50 -7.17 10.10
CA PRO A 106 9.43 -6.06 9.98
C PRO A 106 8.82 -4.71 10.36
N ALA A 107 7.57 -4.43 9.98
CA ALA A 107 6.86 -3.22 10.39
C ALA A 107 6.63 -3.22 11.93
N ARG A 108 6.29 -4.38 12.50
CA ARG A 108 6.14 -4.51 13.95
C ARG A 108 7.41 -4.19 14.72
N ILE A 109 8.55 -4.74 14.28
CA ILE A 109 9.85 -4.48 14.90
C ILE A 109 10.21 -2.99 14.80
N LEU A 110 9.99 -2.39 13.62
CA LEU A 110 10.25 -0.97 13.41
C LEU A 110 9.37 -0.10 14.30
N GLY A 111 8.07 -0.42 14.43
CA GLY A 111 7.14 0.31 15.30
C GLY A 111 7.42 0.22 16.79
N TRP A 112 8.27 -0.70 17.26
CA TRP A 112 8.76 -0.70 18.65
C TRP A 112 9.88 0.31 18.89
N VAL A 113 10.57 0.72 17.83
CA VAL A 113 11.75 1.61 17.92
C VAL A 113 11.39 3.03 17.51
N VAL A 114 10.42 3.18 16.60
CA VAL A 114 10.06 4.47 15.98
C VAL A 114 8.63 4.80 16.35
N GLY A 115 8.44 5.86 17.15
CA GLY A 115 7.13 6.34 17.57
C GLY A 115 6.48 7.34 16.62
N ASP A 116 7.23 8.01 15.73
CA ASP A 116 6.71 8.97 14.76
C ASP A 116 6.29 8.23 13.47
N ALA A 117 5.03 8.40 13.05
CA ALA A 117 4.47 7.70 11.90
C ALA A 117 5.14 8.05 10.55
N PHE A 118 5.63 9.28 10.39
CA PHE A 118 6.34 9.70 9.18
C PHE A 118 7.72 9.07 9.09
N TRP A 119 8.46 9.06 10.21
CA TRP A 119 9.74 8.35 10.28
C TRP A 119 9.58 6.85 10.16
N PHE A 120 8.56 6.27 10.79
CA PHE A 120 8.23 4.85 10.63
C PHE A 120 8.01 4.50 9.17
N HIS A 121 7.17 5.28 8.48
CA HIS A 121 6.88 5.10 7.05
C HIS A 121 8.13 5.25 6.18
N THR A 122 8.93 6.30 6.45
CA THR A 122 10.19 6.58 5.75
C THR A 122 11.19 5.44 5.89
N LEU A 123 11.45 5.00 7.12
CA LEU A 123 12.41 3.93 7.40
C LEU A 123 11.95 2.57 6.83
N LEU A 124 10.64 2.30 6.86
CA LEU A 124 10.08 1.09 6.24
C LEU A 124 10.30 1.10 4.72
N SER A 125 10.07 2.24 4.06
CA SER A 125 10.33 2.42 2.63
C SER A 125 11.80 2.26 2.29
N LEU A 126 12.70 2.91 3.04
CA LEU A 126 14.15 2.81 2.85
C LEU A 126 14.67 1.39 3.07
N ALA A 127 14.20 0.70 4.11
CA ALA A 127 14.53 -0.70 4.36
C ALA A 127 14.08 -1.62 3.22
N THR A 128 12.92 -1.34 2.64
CA THR A 128 12.35 -2.10 1.52
C THR A 128 13.16 -1.85 0.23
N ILE A 129 13.58 -0.61 -0.04
CA ILE A 129 14.48 -0.24 -1.16
C ILE A 129 15.83 -0.96 -1.01
N ALA A 130 16.46 -0.88 0.17
CA ALA A 130 17.72 -1.55 0.45
C ALA A 130 17.59 -3.07 0.31
N GLY A 131 16.50 -3.65 0.83
CA GLY A 131 16.18 -5.06 0.69
C GLY A 131 16.02 -5.50 -0.76
N THR A 132 15.35 -4.68 -1.59
CA THR A 132 15.20 -4.93 -3.03
C THR A 132 16.55 -5.05 -3.71
N ALA A 133 17.45 -4.08 -3.49
CA ALA A 133 18.78 -4.10 -4.05
C ALA A 133 19.61 -5.30 -3.54
N ALA A 134 19.57 -5.55 -2.23
CA ALA A 134 20.34 -6.65 -1.62
C ALA A 134 19.87 -8.03 -2.10
N PHE A 135 18.57 -8.31 -2.09
CA PHE A 135 18.04 -9.61 -2.50
C PHE A 135 18.20 -9.85 -4.01
N GLN A 136 18.04 -8.81 -4.82
CA GLN A 136 18.30 -8.91 -6.25
C GLN A 136 19.78 -9.22 -6.52
N PHE A 137 20.71 -8.55 -5.83
CA PHE A 137 22.15 -8.84 -5.92
C PHE A 137 22.46 -10.30 -5.56
N LEU A 138 21.90 -10.80 -4.45
CA LEU A 138 22.07 -12.18 -4.00
C LEU A 138 21.47 -13.20 -4.97
N PHE A 139 20.32 -12.88 -5.56
CA PHE A 139 19.69 -13.72 -6.57
C PHE A 139 20.54 -13.82 -7.84
N LEU A 140 21.01 -12.69 -8.39
CA LEU A 140 21.83 -12.64 -9.59
C LEU A 140 23.15 -13.39 -9.38
N ARG A 141 23.73 -13.29 -8.19
CA ARG A 141 24.89 -14.10 -7.78
C ARG A 141 24.55 -15.59 -7.74
N ALA A 142 23.39 -15.98 -7.23
CA ALA A 142 22.99 -17.39 -7.12
C ALA A 142 22.79 -18.05 -8.49
N ILE A 143 22.39 -17.28 -9.52
CA ILE A 143 22.32 -17.77 -10.91
C ILE A 143 23.64 -17.69 -11.67
N GLY A 144 24.75 -17.29 -11.00
CA GLY A 144 26.14 -17.37 -11.50
C GLY A 144 26.58 -16.20 -12.36
N LEU A 145 26.01 -15.00 -12.19
CA LEU A 145 26.50 -13.78 -12.85
C LEU A 145 27.72 -13.20 -12.11
N GLY A 146 28.53 -12.42 -12.81
CA GLY A 146 29.69 -11.73 -12.23
C GLY A 146 29.32 -10.56 -11.32
N PRO A 147 30.28 -10.09 -10.47
CA PRO A 147 30.01 -9.10 -9.43
C PRO A 147 29.37 -7.79 -9.95
N TRP A 148 29.95 -7.22 -11.01
CA TRP A 148 29.49 -5.96 -11.57
C TRP A 148 28.16 -6.07 -12.32
N SER A 149 27.85 -7.24 -12.87
CA SER A 149 26.55 -7.53 -13.46
C SER A 149 25.48 -7.68 -12.39
N CYS A 150 25.82 -8.31 -11.25
CA CYS A 150 24.95 -8.37 -10.08
C CYS A 150 24.68 -6.97 -9.51
N PHE A 151 25.73 -6.14 -9.41
CA PHE A 151 25.60 -4.75 -8.97
C PHE A 151 24.66 -3.96 -9.88
N ALA A 152 24.87 -4.00 -11.21
CA ALA A 152 24.07 -3.23 -12.16
C ALA A 152 22.58 -3.62 -12.13
N GLY A 153 22.28 -4.93 -12.13
CA GLY A 153 20.89 -5.39 -12.04
C GLY A 153 20.24 -5.04 -10.70
N ALA A 154 20.98 -5.14 -9.59
CA ALA A 154 20.50 -4.77 -8.26
C ALA A 154 20.27 -3.27 -8.11
N ALA A 155 21.20 -2.44 -8.58
CA ALA A 155 21.09 -0.99 -8.57
C ALA A 155 19.93 -0.50 -9.45
N GLY A 156 19.78 -1.06 -10.65
CA GLY A 156 18.69 -0.72 -11.57
C GLY A 156 17.31 -1.06 -11.01
N LEU A 157 17.17 -2.14 -10.23
CA LEU A 157 15.91 -2.49 -9.60
C LEU A 157 15.66 -1.71 -8.31
N GLY A 158 16.65 -1.61 -7.42
CA GLY A 158 16.48 -1.01 -6.09
C GLY A 158 16.54 0.51 -6.09
N PHE A 159 17.33 1.12 -6.99
CA PHE A 159 17.49 2.59 -7.09
C PHE A 159 16.97 3.15 -8.42
N GLY A 160 16.26 2.34 -9.19
CA GLY A 160 15.61 2.75 -10.42
C GLY A 160 14.40 3.63 -10.16
N THR A 161 13.87 4.23 -11.23
CA THR A 161 12.76 5.20 -11.16
C THR A 161 11.51 4.63 -10.51
N PHE A 162 11.22 3.34 -10.70
CA PHE A 162 10.06 2.72 -10.07
C PHE A 162 10.17 2.73 -8.53
N ALA A 163 11.31 2.31 -7.99
CA ALA A 163 11.50 2.28 -6.56
C ALA A 163 11.50 3.69 -5.95
N MET A 164 12.08 4.66 -6.66
CA MET A 164 12.12 6.06 -6.21
C MET A 164 10.76 6.72 -6.28
N TYR A 165 10.03 6.57 -7.39
CA TYR A 165 8.69 7.14 -7.54
C TYR A 165 7.68 6.54 -6.55
N TRP A 166 7.76 5.22 -6.33
CA TRP A 166 6.85 4.53 -5.41
C TRP A 166 7.37 4.43 -3.98
N ALA A 167 8.47 5.13 -3.65
CA ALA A 167 8.96 5.19 -2.27
C ALA A 167 7.89 5.62 -1.24
N PRO A 168 6.98 6.57 -1.56
CA PRO A 168 5.86 6.91 -0.69
C PRO A 168 4.81 5.79 -0.53
N PHE A 169 4.88 4.72 -1.34
CA PHE A 169 3.97 3.58 -1.33
C PHE A 169 4.75 2.28 -1.14
N PRO A 170 5.17 1.94 0.09
CA PRO A 170 6.07 0.82 0.34
C PRO A 170 5.53 -0.52 -0.17
N ILE A 171 4.21 -0.67 -0.33
CA ILE A 171 3.57 -1.90 -0.83
C ILE A 171 4.01 -2.30 -2.25
N PHE A 172 4.31 -1.32 -3.13
CA PHE A 172 4.77 -1.62 -4.49
C PHE A 172 6.22 -2.08 -4.51
N ILE A 173 7.07 -1.47 -3.67
CA ILE A 173 8.47 -1.83 -3.56
C ILE A 173 8.62 -3.17 -2.81
N ALA A 174 7.77 -3.43 -1.83
CA ALA A 174 7.77 -4.69 -1.08
C ALA A 174 7.55 -5.90 -2.01
N GLY A 175 6.73 -5.75 -3.05
CA GLY A 175 6.57 -6.75 -4.10
C GLY A 175 7.89 -7.09 -4.78
N LEU A 176 8.71 -6.09 -5.14
CA LEU A 176 10.03 -6.30 -5.74
C LEU A 176 11.02 -6.93 -4.74
N CYS A 177 11.04 -6.41 -3.51
CA CYS A 177 11.92 -6.85 -2.44
C CYS A 177 11.74 -8.35 -2.14
N TRP A 178 10.53 -8.73 -1.75
CA TRP A 178 10.27 -10.09 -1.31
C TRP A 178 10.20 -11.09 -2.46
N THR A 179 9.84 -10.68 -3.66
CA THR A 179 9.96 -11.53 -4.85
C THR A 179 11.41 -11.83 -5.17
N SER A 180 12.31 -10.85 -5.12
CA SER A 180 13.74 -11.07 -5.27
C SER A 180 14.31 -12.00 -4.20
N ALA A 181 13.83 -11.89 -2.96
CA ALA A 181 14.18 -12.79 -1.87
C ALA A 181 13.68 -14.22 -2.12
N CYS A 182 12.42 -14.39 -2.57
CA CYS A 182 11.86 -15.69 -2.94
C CYS A 182 12.65 -16.34 -4.07
N LEU A 183 13.00 -15.60 -5.12
CA LEU A 183 13.83 -16.10 -6.24
C LEU A 183 15.21 -16.55 -5.77
N TRP A 184 15.87 -15.74 -4.93
CA TRP A 184 17.16 -16.07 -4.35
C TRP A 184 17.09 -17.34 -3.52
N LEU A 185 16.19 -17.40 -2.56
CA LEU A 185 16.09 -18.50 -1.60
C LEU A 185 15.57 -19.78 -2.25
N ALA A 186 14.64 -19.72 -3.19
CA ALA A 186 14.23 -20.88 -3.98
C ALA A 186 15.39 -21.44 -4.81
N THR A 187 16.17 -20.57 -5.46
CA THR A 187 17.37 -20.99 -6.20
C THR A 187 18.39 -21.68 -5.26
N ARG A 188 18.63 -21.09 -4.08
CA ARG A 188 19.54 -21.68 -3.09
C ARG A 188 19.05 -22.98 -2.51
N TRP A 189 17.72 -23.09 -2.28
CA TRP A 189 17.08 -24.33 -1.84
C TRP A 189 17.27 -25.47 -2.84
N ILE A 190 17.03 -25.18 -4.13
CA ILE A 190 17.21 -26.17 -5.19
C ILE A 190 18.68 -26.60 -5.31
N GLN A 191 19.64 -25.68 -5.13
CA GLN A 191 21.06 -25.98 -5.18
C GLN A 191 21.53 -26.75 -3.94
N ARG A 192 21.06 -26.37 -2.76
CA ARG A 192 21.51 -26.94 -1.46
C ARG A 192 20.44 -26.70 -0.39
N PRO A 193 19.47 -27.60 -0.23
CA PRO A 193 18.42 -27.45 0.77
C PRO A 193 19.01 -27.48 2.19
N THR A 194 18.68 -26.48 2.99
CA THR A 194 19.01 -26.40 4.41
C THR A 194 17.86 -25.77 5.17
N LEU A 195 17.67 -26.11 6.44
CA LEU A 195 16.61 -25.57 7.27
C LEU A 195 16.60 -24.02 7.26
N ALA A 196 17.77 -23.40 7.35
CA ALA A 196 17.90 -21.94 7.33
C ALA A 196 17.38 -21.30 6.02
N ILE A 197 17.67 -21.93 4.88
CA ILE A 197 17.16 -21.48 3.58
C ILE A 197 15.64 -21.68 3.52
N GLY A 198 15.13 -22.79 4.04
CA GLY A 198 13.69 -23.09 4.09
C GLY A 198 12.92 -22.08 4.96
N VAL A 199 13.42 -21.81 6.17
CA VAL A 199 12.83 -20.78 7.06
C VAL A 199 12.88 -19.40 6.40
N GLY A 200 14.01 -19.03 5.78
CA GLY A 200 14.13 -17.78 5.06
C GLY A 200 13.14 -17.66 3.90
N LEU A 201 12.92 -18.74 3.14
CA LEU A 201 11.96 -18.78 2.05
C LEU A 201 10.52 -18.65 2.58
N ALA A 202 10.15 -19.41 3.62
CA ALA A 202 8.84 -19.30 4.26
C ALA A 202 8.60 -17.87 4.79
N PHE A 203 9.60 -17.28 5.44
CA PHE A 203 9.54 -15.88 5.90
C PHE A 203 9.39 -14.89 4.74
N SER A 204 10.07 -15.13 3.60
CA SER A 204 9.96 -14.26 2.42
C SER A 204 8.56 -14.33 1.80
N VAL A 205 7.96 -15.52 1.73
CA VAL A 205 6.57 -15.70 1.28
C VAL A 205 5.58 -15.03 2.24
N TYR A 206 5.71 -15.27 3.55
CA TYR A 206 4.93 -14.58 4.57
C TYR A 206 5.02 -13.05 4.43
N SER A 207 6.23 -12.51 4.27
CA SER A 207 6.46 -11.08 4.13
C SER A 207 5.90 -10.52 2.83
N LEU A 208 6.04 -11.24 1.72
CA LEU A 208 5.47 -10.87 0.41
C LEU A 208 3.95 -10.68 0.52
N PHE A 209 3.26 -11.64 1.13
CA PHE A 209 1.81 -11.60 1.24
C PHE A 209 1.32 -10.52 2.20
N LEU A 210 2.03 -10.19 3.28
CA LEU A 210 1.61 -9.18 4.24
C LEU A 210 2.05 -7.75 3.91
N SER A 211 3.00 -7.56 2.99
CA SER A 211 3.54 -6.24 2.69
C SER A 211 3.33 -5.77 1.27
N ALA A 212 3.16 -6.67 0.31
CA ALA A 212 3.05 -6.30 -1.09
C ALA A 212 1.60 -6.10 -1.54
N TYR A 213 1.45 -5.36 -2.63
CA TYR A 213 0.16 -5.15 -3.26
C TYR A 213 -0.39 -6.47 -3.84
N PRO A 214 -1.63 -6.90 -3.48
CA PRO A 214 -2.12 -8.25 -3.78
C PRO A 214 -2.01 -8.68 -5.24
N GLN A 215 -2.24 -7.78 -6.18
CA GLN A 215 -2.13 -8.13 -7.61
C GLN A 215 -0.71 -8.33 -8.09
N GLN A 216 0.25 -7.58 -7.51
CA GLN A 216 1.66 -7.85 -7.78
C GLN A 216 2.05 -9.23 -7.28
N ILE A 217 1.48 -9.69 -6.17
CA ILE A 217 1.73 -11.04 -5.64
C ILE A 217 1.32 -12.09 -6.69
N VAL A 218 0.11 -11.97 -7.26
CA VAL A 218 -0.37 -12.90 -8.30
C VAL A 218 0.56 -12.92 -9.52
N LEU A 219 0.91 -11.74 -10.04
CA LEU A 219 1.81 -11.64 -11.19
C LEU A 219 3.21 -12.18 -10.91
N HIS A 220 3.74 -11.90 -9.72
CA HIS A 220 5.04 -12.41 -9.34
C HIS A 220 5.01 -13.93 -9.12
N ALA A 221 3.90 -14.49 -8.62
CA ALA A 221 3.74 -15.94 -8.49
C ALA A 221 3.78 -16.65 -9.86
N TRP A 222 3.15 -16.07 -10.90
CA TRP A 222 3.20 -16.61 -12.27
C TRP A 222 4.60 -16.62 -12.86
N PHE A 223 5.48 -15.81 -12.34
CA PHE A 223 6.87 -15.73 -12.75
C PHE A 223 7.79 -16.60 -11.87
N VAL A 224 7.64 -16.52 -10.54
CA VAL A 224 8.49 -17.26 -9.58
C VAL A 224 8.28 -18.77 -9.69
N ALA A 225 7.03 -19.23 -9.82
CA ALA A 225 6.73 -20.65 -9.86
C ALA A 225 7.29 -21.36 -11.11
N PRO A 226 7.08 -20.88 -12.35
CA PRO A 226 7.72 -21.46 -13.53
C PRO A 226 9.24 -21.40 -13.50
N PHE A 227 9.80 -20.29 -12.98
CA PHE A 227 11.26 -20.19 -12.82
C PHE A 227 11.80 -21.24 -11.85
N ALA A 228 11.20 -21.42 -10.69
CA ALA A 228 11.60 -22.41 -9.71
C ALA A 228 11.51 -23.83 -10.30
N LEU A 229 10.39 -24.13 -11.00
CA LEU A 229 10.19 -25.42 -11.68
C LEU A 229 11.25 -25.65 -12.78
N ALA A 230 11.53 -24.66 -13.63
CA ALA A 230 12.55 -24.75 -14.66
C ALA A 230 13.97 -24.91 -14.07
N THR A 231 14.24 -24.25 -12.94
CA THR A 231 15.51 -24.36 -12.24
C THR A 231 15.68 -25.75 -11.64
N TRP A 232 14.66 -26.28 -11.00
CA TRP A 232 14.65 -27.66 -10.49
C TRP A 232 14.77 -28.68 -11.62
N TRP A 233 14.04 -28.46 -12.74
CA TRP A 233 14.12 -29.35 -13.90
C TRP A 233 15.52 -29.48 -14.47
N ARG A 234 16.29 -28.42 -14.42
CA ARG A 234 17.71 -28.36 -14.88
C ARG A 234 18.70 -28.86 -13.83
N ALA A 235 18.30 -28.94 -12.56
CA ALA A 235 19.17 -29.42 -11.49
C ALA A 235 19.49 -30.90 -11.67
N ARG A 236 20.73 -31.29 -11.30
CA ARG A 236 21.16 -32.69 -11.33
C ARG A 236 21.86 -33.01 -10.00
N PRO A 237 21.52 -34.13 -9.28
CA PRO A 237 20.38 -35.01 -9.56
C PRO A 237 19.02 -34.32 -9.23
N ARG A 238 17.96 -34.67 -9.95
CA ARG A 238 16.60 -34.21 -9.65
C ARG A 238 16.07 -34.97 -8.44
N SER A 239 15.56 -34.26 -7.45
CA SER A 239 14.94 -34.86 -6.27
C SER A 239 13.52 -34.31 -6.09
N PHE A 240 12.53 -35.19 -6.05
CA PHE A 240 11.16 -34.83 -5.70
C PHE A 240 11.04 -34.32 -4.27
N ALA A 241 11.90 -34.79 -3.35
CA ALA A 241 11.98 -34.27 -1.99
C ALA A 241 12.37 -32.79 -1.97
N THR A 242 13.18 -32.32 -2.93
CA THR A 242 13.55 -30.91 -3.04
C THR A 242 12.34 -30.07 -3.43
N ILE A 243 11.52 -30.50 -4.40
CA ILE A 243 10.32 -29.76 -4.80
C ILE A 243 9.24 -29.84 -3.71
N GLY A 244 9.05 -31.01 -3.08
CA GLY A 244 8.17 -31.17 -1.94
C GLY A 244 8.53 -30.25 -0.77
N GLY A 245 9.83 -30.14 -0.45
CA GLY A 245 10.32 -29.21 0.56
C GLY A 245 10.12 -27.73 0.16
N LEU A 246 10.28 -27.39 -1.13
CA LEU A 246 9.98 -26.05 -1.63
C LEU A 246 8.50 -25.69 -1.42
N VAL A 247 7.59 -26.61 -1.80
CA VAL A 247 6.15 -26.46 -1.60
C VAL A 247 5.81 -26.33 -0.11
N ALA A 248 6.44 -27.15 0.76
CA ALA A 248 6.26 -27.05 2.20
C ALA A 248 6.69 -25.69 2.76
N CYS A 249 7.83 -25.15 2.32
CA CYS A 249 8.26 -23.80 2.73
C CYS A 249 7.26 -22.72 2.32
N VAL A 250 6.74 -22.79 1.08
CA VAL A 250 5.69 -21.87 0.61
C VAL A 250 4.43 -22.02 1.44
N ALA A 251 3.98 -23.25 1.70
CA ALA A 251 2.79 -23.52 2.52
C ALA A 251 2.93 -22.96 3.95
N VAL A 252 4.09 -23.13 4.60
CA VAL A 252 4.36 -22.55 5.93
C VAL A 252 4.30 -21.02 5.89
N GLY A 253 4.86 -20.40 4.86
CA GLY A 253 4.78 -18.94 4.66
C GLY A 253 3.33 -18.48 4.52
N LEU A 254 2.53 -19.14 3.69
CA LEU A 254 1.10 -18.86 3.48
C LEU A 254 0.28 -19.07 4.75
N LEU A 255 0.48 -20.19 5.47
CA LEU A 255 -0.18 -20.44 6.74
C LEU A 255 0.11 -19.34 7.77
N GLY A 256 1.33 -18.79 7.76
CA GLY A 256 1.67 -17.63 8.59
C GLY A 256 0.85 -16.37 8.29
N THR A 257 0.30 -16.24 7.09
CA THR A 257 -0.55 -15.09 6.70
C THR A 257 -2.03 -15.33 6.93
N ALA A 258 -2.44 -16.59 7.16
CA ALA A 258 -3.83 -17.00 7.22
C ALA A 258 -4.70 -16.15 8.19
N PRO A 259 -4.27 -15.79 9.42
CA PRO A 259 -5.10 -14.98 10.30
C PRO A 259 -5.53 -13.65 9.68
N VAL A 260 -4.63 -12.97 8.95
CA VAL A 260 -4.93 -11.68 8.29
C VAL A 260 -5.78 -11.90 7.03
N TYR A 261 -5.47 -12.93 6.26
CA TYR A 261 -6.17 -13.18 5.00
C TYR A 261 -7.59 -13.72 5.20
N PHE A 262 -7.89 -14.40 6.30
CA PHE A 262 -9.27 -14.74 6.65
C PHE A 262 -10.12 -13.50 6.92
N ASP A 263 -9.58 -12.53 7.67
CA ASP A 263 -10.28 -11.26 7.91
C ASP A 263 -10.43 -10.45 6.62
N LEU A 264 -9.38 -10.40 5.80
CA LEU A 264 -9.42 -9.74 4.50
C LEU A 264 -10.47 -10.38 3.56
N ALA A 265 -10.57 -11.70 3.54
CA ALA A 265 -11.56 -12.42 2.75
C ALA A 265 -13.00 -12.09 3.21
N ILE A 266 -13.25 -12.10 4.52
CA ILE A 266 -14.56 -11.72 5.09
C ILE A 266 -14.90 -10.28 4.71
N GLN A 267 -13.94 -9.36 4.81
CA GLN A 267 -14.16 -7.97 4.44
C GLN A 267 -14.38 -7.81 2.93
N ALA A 268 -13.59 -8.48 2.09
CA ALA A 268 -13.74 -8.45 0.63
C ALA A 268 -15.12 -8.95 0.20
N MET A 269 -15.60 -10.07 0.77
CA MET A 269 -16.92 -10.63 0.47
C MET A 269 -18.08 -9.71 0.88
N ARG A 270 -17.85 -8.80 1.83
CA ARG A 270 -18.83 -7.81 2.30
C ARG A 270 -18.62 -6.43 1.71
N SER A 271 -17.64 -6.28 0.86
CA SER A 271 -17.26 -4.99 0.28
C SER A 271 -18.08 -4.71 -0.97
N ALA A 272 -18.53 -3.48 -1.11
CA ALA A 272 -19.10 -2.93 -2.33
C ALA A 272 -18.17 -3.00 -3.56
N ARG A 273 -16.90 -3.36 -3.35
CA ARG A 273 -15.92 -3.50 -4.43
C ARG A 273 -16.18 -4.69 -5.35
N LEU A 274 -16.89 -5.70 -4.91
CA LEU A 274 -17.26 -6.84 -5.79
C LEU A 274 -18.15 -6.41 -6.96
N ASP A 275 -18.83 -5.26 -6.83
CA ASP A 275 -19.71 -4.72 -7.86
C ASP A 275 -19.00 -3.77 -8.85
N VAL A 276 -17.67 -3.64 -8.79
CA VAL A 276 -16.91 -2.76 -9.69
C VAL A 276 -16.91 -3.34 -11.10
N GLU A 277 -17.48 -2.59 -12.04
CA GLU A 277 -17.54 -2.97 -13.44
C GLU A 277 -16.14 -3.06 -14.06
N PRO A 278 -15.86 -4.09 -14.90
CA PRO A 278 -14.57 -4.22 -15.60
C PRO A 278 -14.21 -2.97 -16.41
N GLU A 279 -15.19 -2.28 -16.97
CA GLU A 279 -15.04 -1.03 -17.73
C GLU A 279 -14.37 0.07 -16.92
N PHE A 280 -14.69 0.20 -15.64
CA PHE A 280 -14.02 1.16 -14.76
C PHE A 280 -12.54 0.84 -14.56
N LEU A 281 -12.19 -0.46 -14.48
CA LEU A 281 -10.80 -0.90 -14.41
C LEU A 281 -10.06 -0.64 -15.71
N LEU A 282 -10.71 -0.91 -16.85
CA LEU A 282 -10.16 -0.68 -18.19
C LEU A 282 -9.93 0.80 -18.48
N ALA A 283 -10.83 1.68 -18.06
CA ALA A 283 -10.68 3.14 -18.20
C ALA A 283 -9.46 3.73 -17.49
N SER A 284 -8.82 2.96 -16.59
CA SER A 284 -7.60 3.37 -15.90
C SER A 284 -6.31 2.98 -16.63
N LEU A 285 -6.40 2.21 -17.71
CA LEU A 285 -5.25 1.80 -18.51
C LEU A 285 -4.84 2.91 -19.48
N PRO A 286 -3.55 3.01 -19.82
CA PRO A 286 -3.14 3.81 -20.96
C PRO A 286 -3.72 3.20 -22.25
N THR A 287 -4.48 3.96 -22.98
CA THR A 287 -4.97 3.55 -24.30
C THR A 287 -3.87 3.77 -25.34
N ILE A 288 -3.54 2.72 -26.08
CA ILE A 288 -2.66 2.78 -27.23
C ILE A 288 -3.55 2.68 -28.48
N GLU A 289 -3.82 3.81 -29.09
CA GLU A 289 -4.69 3.92 -30.26
C GLU A 289 -3.89 4.15 -31.56
N SER A 290 -2.63 4.58 -31.41
CA SER A 290 -1.79 4.96 -32.54
C SER A 290 -0.36 4.47 -32.40
N VAL A 291 0.36 4.43 -33.52
CA VAL A 291 1.83 4.22 -33.53
C VAL A 291 2.54 5.30 -32.71
N HIS A 292 2.00 6.50 -32.64
CA HIS A 292 2.55 7.59 -31.86
C HIS A 292 2.52 7.29 -30.34
N ASP A 293 1.47 6.64 -29.84
CA ASP A 293 1.38 6.23 -28.44
C ASP A 293 2.40 5.14 -28.10
N VAL A 294 2.65 4.20 -29.04
CA VAL A 294 3.72 3.22 -28.90
C VAL A 294 5.09 3.91 -28.80
N LEU A 295 5.33 4.92 -29.65
CA LEU A 295 6.58 5.68 -29.63
C LEU A 295 6.74 6.48 -28.34
N ARG A 296 5.67 7.10 -27.84
CA ARG A 296 5.65 7.76 -26.51
C ARG A 296 5.97 6.78 -25.38
N PHE A 297 5.36 5.59 -25.43
CA PHE A 297 5.65 4.55 -24.44
C PHE A 297 7.13 4.14 -24.47
N LEU A 298 7.70 3.92 -25.65
CA LEU A 298 9.13 3.63 -25.79
C LEU A 298 9.99 4.79 -25.31
N ALA A 299 9.57 6.04 -25.55
CA ALA A 299 10.24 7.23 -25.06
C ALA A 299 10.29 7.27 -23.51
N VAL A 300 9.18 6.95 -22.86
CA VAL A 300 9.10 6.86 -21.38
C VAL A 300 10.02 5.75 -20.85
N MET A 301 10.21 4.66 -21.57
CA MET A 301 11.17 3.61 -21.20
C MET A 301 12.62 4.10 -21.25
N VAL A 302 12.92 5.08 -22.09
CA VAL A 302 14.26 5.68 -22.23
C VAL A 302 14.46 6.83 -21.23
N ASP A 303 13.47 7.72 -21.13
CA ASP A 303 13.46 8.80 -20.14
C ASP A 303 12.01 9.13 -19.75
N PRO A 304 11.60 8.89 -18.50
CA PRO A 304 10.23 9.14 -18.04
C PRO A 304 9.80 10.61 -18.13
N PHE A 305 10.75 11.53 -18.22
CA PHE A 305 10.47 12.98 -18.29
C PHE A 305 10.29 13.50 -19.72
N LEU A 306 10.53 12.68 -20.74
CA LEU A 306 10.37 13.09 -22.13
C LEU A 306 8.90 13.24 -22.56
N ALA A 307 8.05 12.35 -22.10
CA ALA A 307 6.64 12.31 -22.50
C ALA A 307 5.69 12.83 -21.41
N THR A 308 6.16 12.99 -20.17
CA THR A 308 5.31 13.33 -19.04
C THR A 308 6.08 14.13 -18.00
N ASP A 309 5.37 14.95 -17.23
CA ASP A 309 5.85 15.35 -15.92
C ASP A 309 5.39 14.30 -14.89
N PRO A 310 6.29 13.44 -14.38
CA PRO A 310 5.89 12.35 -13.49
C PRO A 310 5.30 12.83 -12.16
N LEU A 311 5.64 14.05 -11.75
CA LEU A 311 5.18 14.68 -10.50
C LEU A 311 4.11 15.75 -10.75
N GLY A 312 3.90 16.13 -12.00
CA GLY A 312 2.96 17.17 -12.43
C GLY A 312 1.73 16.67 -13.18
N SER A 313 1.02 17.59 -13.78
CA SER A 313 -0.04 17.31 -14.74
C SER A 313 0.52 16.62 -15.99
N PRO A 314 -0.19 15.69 -16.62
CA PRO A 314 0.23 15.14 -17.89
C PRO A 314 0.33 16.30 -18.89
N ARG A 315 1.47 16.41 -19.60
CA ARG A 315 1.67 17.43 -20.63
C ARG A 315 0.74 17.24 -21.83
N THR A 316 0.11 16.07 -21.92
CA THR A 316 -0.93 15.75 -22.90
C THR A 316 -2.10 15.06 -22.18
N SER A 317 -3.32 15.51 -22.47
CA SER A 317 -4.57 15.09 -21.81
C SER A 317 -4.88 13.58 -21.93
N ASP A 318 -4.30 12.90 -22.92
CA ASP A 318 -4.75 11.57 -23.35
C ASP A 318 -3.85 10.41 -22.86
N PHE A 319 -2.67 10.73 -22.33
CA PHE A 319 -1.72 9.72 -21.88
C PHE A 319 -1.54 9.79 -20.36
N ASN A 320 -2.00 8.80 -19.63
CA ASN A 320 -1.86 8.76 -18.16
C ASN A 320 -0.40 8.49 -17.77
N GLY A 321 0.45 9.50 -18.01
CA GLY A 321 1.89 9.44 -17.83
C GLY A 321 2.35 9.04 -16.43
N SER A 322 1.52 9.34 -15.41
CA SER A 322 1.81 8.93 -14.02
C SER A 322 1.80 7.41 -13.82
N SER A 323 1.08 6.68 -14.66
CA SER A 323 1.08 5.21 -14.61
C SER A 323 2.29 4.60 -15.31
N LEU A 324 2.90 5.32 -16.26
CA LEU A 324 4.01 4.86 -17.09
C LEU A 324 5.38 5.40 -16.68
N ALA A 325 5.42 6.61 -16.11
CA ALA A 325 6.68 7.23 -15.69
C ALA A 325 7.57 6.34 -14.81
N PRO A 326 7.03 5.52 -13.89
CA PRO A 326 7.84 4.60 -13.11
C PRO A 326 8.46 3.44 -13.90
N PHE A 327 8.20 3.37 -15.22
CA PHE A 327 8.55 2.20 -16.03
C PHE A 327 10.02 2.13 -16.48
N TYR A 328 10.79 3.15 -16.19
CA TYR A 328 12.19 3.20 -16.57
C TYR A 328 13.02 2.14 -15.85
N VAL A 329 13.50 1.15 -16.62
CA VAL A 329 14.35 0.06 -16.12
C VAL A 329 15.82 0.47 -15.96
N GLY A 330 16.12 1.71 -16.31
CA GLY A 330 17.47 2.22 -16.47
C GLY A 330 18.00 1.97 -17.89
N LEU A 331 18.56 3.02 -18.50
CA LEU A 331 19.25 2.92 -19.80
C LEU A 331 20.26 1.76 -19.82
N VAL A 332 20.94 1.54 -18.70
CA VAL A 332 21.90 0.45 -18.53
C VAL A 332 21.24 -0.92 -18.70
N GLY A 333 20.05 -1.14 -18.14
CA GLY A 333 19.31 -2.40 -18.28
C GLY A 333 18.88 -2.67 -19.72
N LEU A 334 18.30 -1.67 -20.39
CA LEU A 334 17.84 -1.78 -21.77
C LEU A 334 18.99 -1.91 -22.75
N ALA A 335 20.07 -1.16 -22.56
CA ALA A 335 21.24 -1.14 -23.44
C ALA A 335 21.91 -2.51 -23.61
N PHE A 336 21.88 -3.34 -22.58
CA PHE A 336 22.55 -4.63 -22.60
C PHE A 336 21.64 -5.79 -23.02
N LEU A 337 20.32 -5.56 -23.22
CA LEU A 337 19.38 -6.60 -23.67
C LEU A 337 19.82 -7.29 -24.98
N PRO A 338 20.33 -6.59 -26.02
CA PRO A 338 20.76 -7.24 -27.27
C PRO A 338 21.92 -8.22 -27.06
N ALA A 339 22.77 -7.99 -26.05
CA ALA A 339 23.88 -8.87 -25.73
C ALA A 339 23.46 -10.12 -24.92
N ALA A 340 22.26 -10.14 -24.39
CA ALA A 340 21.80 -11.16 -23.46
C ALA A 340 21.51 -12.54 -24.08
N ARG A 341 21.38 -12.65 -25.43
CA ARG A 341 21.20 -13.89 -26.20
C ARG A 341 20.06 -14.79 -25.66
N ARG A 342 20.12 -16.09 -26.00
CA ARG A 342 19.11 -17.10 -25.64
C ARG A 342 18.91 -17.28 -24.13
N ARG A 343 19.93 -16.97 -23.31
CA ARG A 343 19.86 -17.13 -21.85
C ARG A 343 18.85 -16.15 -21.21
N ALA A 344 18.68 -14.99 -21.78
CA ALA A 344 17.75 -13.98 -21.27
C ALA A 344 16.34 -14.09 -21.88
N PHE A 345 16.16 -14.91 -22.93
CA PHE A 345 14.88 -15.02 -23.65
C PHE A 345 13.66 -15.27 -22.75
N PRO A 346 13.69 -16.22 -21.77
CA PRO A 346 12.53 -16.44 -20.90
C PRO A 346 12.15 -15.19 -20.08
N TRP A 347 13.14 -14.41 -19.66
CA TRP A 347 12.96 -13.20 -18.89
C TRP A 347 12.33 -12.07 -19.74
N ILE A 348 12.86 -11.90 -20.95
CA ILE A 348 12.35 -10.93 -21.91
C ILE A 348 10.91 -11.29 -22.31
N ALA A 349 10.66 -12.57 -22.60
CA ALA A 349 9.32 -13.04 -22.99
C ALA A 349 8.29 -12.77 -21.88
N PHE A 350 8.63 -13.05 -20.63
CA PHE A 350 7.74 -12.75 -19.50
C PHE A 350 7.50 -11.24 -19.34
N ALA A 351 8.55 -10.44 -19.46
CA ALA A 351 8.40 -8.98 -19.42
C ALA A 351 7.47 -8.48 -20.55
N CYS A 352 7.63 -9.00 -21.77
CA CYS A 352 6.77 -8.66 -22.90
C CYS A 352 5.30 -9.05 -22.64
N VAL A 353 5.04 -10.26 -22.11
CA VAL A 353 3.68 -10.67 -21.74
C VAL A 353 3.06 -9.71 -20.73
N THR A 354 3.82 -9.33 -19.70
CA THR A 354 3.35 -8.40 -18.68
C THR A 354 3.08 -7.01 -19.27
N LEU A 355 3.90 -6.58 -20.24
CA LEU A 355 3.71 -5.32 -20.96
C LEU A 355 2.49 -5.35 -21.87
N ILE A 356 2.28 -6.44 -22.58
CA ILE A 356 1.10 -6.65 -23.45
C ILE A 356 -0.17 -6.55 -22.58
N LEU A 357 -0.19 -7.18 -21.41
CA LEU A 357 -1.30 -7.05 -20.47
C LEU A 357 -1.52 -5.60 -20.00
N THR A 358 -0.48 -4.77 -19.96
CA THR A 358 -0.60 -3.36 -19.57
C THR A 358 -1.11 -2.47 -20.70
N LEU A 359 -0.71 -2.76 -21.92
CA LEU A 359 -0.86 -1.86 -23.07
C LEU A 359 -2.02 -2.23 -23.98
N TRP A 360 -2.56 -3.44 -23.84
CA TRP A 360 -3.60 -3.96 -24.70
C TRP A 360 -4.89 -4.23 -23.90
N PRO A 361 -5.92 -3.38 -24.03
CA PRO A 361 -7.16 -3.50 -23.23
C PRO A 361 -7.84 -4.86 -23.29
N GLN A 362 -7.85 -5.51 -24.48
CA GLN A 362 -8.45 -6.82 -24.67
C GLN A 362 -7.67 -7.93 -23.93
N ALA A 363 -6.34 -7.85 -23.93
CA ALA A 363 -5.51 -8.78 -23.16
C ALA A 363 -5.71 -8.57 -21.65
N TYR A 364 -5.89 -7.32 -21.21
CA TYR A 364 -6.20 -7.02 -19.83
C TYR A 364 -7.59 -7.54 -19.42
N ARG A 365 -8.61 -7.35 -20.28
CA ARG A 365 -9.94 -7.91 -20.07
C ARG A 365 -9.91 -9.43 -19.93
N PHE A 366 -9.17 -10.12 -20.79
CA PHE A 366 -8.93 -11.55 -20.64
C PHE A 366 -8.31 -11.91 -19.28
N GLY A 367 -7.37 -11.08 -18.80
CA GLY A 367 -6.77 -11.21 -17.49
C GLY A 367 -7.77 -11.05 -16.34
N ILE A 368 -8.72 -10.10 -16.45
CA ILE A 368 -9.81 -9.91 -15.49
C ILE A 368 -10.72 -11.15 -15.49
N ASP A 369 -11.19 -11.54 -16.66
CA ASP A 369 -12.24 -12.56 -16.78
C ASP A 369 -11.75 -13.97 -16.45
N HIS A 370 -10.47 -14.29 -16.76
CA HIS A 370 -9.95 -15.67 -16.68
C HIS A 370 -8.76 -15.87 -15.74
N LEU A 371 -8.07 -14.80 -15.33
CA LEU A 371 -6.81 -14.90 -14.60
C LEU A 371 -6.86 -14.26 -13.21
N GLY A 372 -8.04 -13.85 -12.76
CA GLY A 372 -8.27 -13.28 -11.42
C GLY A 372 -7.65 -11.88 -11.23
N LEU A 373 -7.47 -11.11 -12.30
CA LEU A 373 -6.92 -9.76 -12.25
C LEU A 373 -7.96 -8.68 -11.92
N SER A 374 -9.15 -9.06 -11.47
CA SER A 374 -10.29 -8.17 -11.23
C SER A 374 -10.20 -7.32 -9.96
N LEU A 375 -9.21 -7.54 -9.10
CA LEU A 375 -9.24 -6.99 -7.73
C LEU A 375 -8.88 -5.51 -7.59
N SER A 376 -8.27 -4.84 -8.57
CA SER A 376 -8.02 -3.38 -8.53
C SER A 376 -7.47 -2.80 -9.83
N ARG A 377 -7.30 -1.46 -9.89
CA ARG A 377 -6.56 -0.78 -10.96
C ARG A 377 -5.16 -1.36 -11.08
N PHE A 378 -4.91 -1.98 -12.20
CA PHE A 378 -3.77 -2.84 -12.40
C PHE A 378 -2.52 -2.05 -12.82
N ARG A 379 -1.36 -2.44 -12.30
CA ARG A 379 -0.06 -1.86 -12.65
C ARG A 379 0.95 -2.97 -12.94
N PRO A 380 0.75 -3.73 -14.03
CA PRO A 380 1.58 -4.90 -14.36
C PRO A 380 3.03 -4.54 -14.64
N GLN A 381 3.29 -3.28 -15.03
CA GLN A 381 4.62 -2.79 -15.32
C GLN A 381 5.61 -3.05 -14.16
N GLY A 382 5.19 -2.96 -12.91
CA GLY A 382 6.04 -3.28 -11.77
C GLY A 382 6.57 -4.71 -11.80
N ALA A 383 5.76 -5.67 -12.26
CA ALA A 383 6.17 -7.06 -12.38
C ALA A 383 7.18 -7.30 -13.53
N ALA A 384 7.17 -6.48 -14.59
CA ALA A 384 8.13 -6.58 -15.69
C ALA A 384 9.54 -6.14 -15.31
N LEU A 385 9.70 -5.34 -14.24
CA LEU A 385 11.01 -4.77 -13.86
C LEU A 385 12.00 -5.82 -13.40
N ILE A 386 11.56 -6.81 -12.62
CA ILE A 386 12.45 -7.90 -12.16
C ILE A 386 13.04 -8.66 -13.34
N PRO A 387 12.24 -9.22 -14.28
CA PRO A 387 12.79 -9.93 -15.42
C PRO A 387 13.65 -9.05 -16.34
N LEU A 388 13.29 -7.78 -16.52
CA LEU A 388 14.11 -6.85 -17.32
C LEU A 388 15.46 -6.56 -16.66
N SER A 389 15.50 -6.35 -15.35
CA SER A 389 16.77 -6.17 -14.62
C SER A 389 17.67 -7.40 -14.70
N ILE A 390 17.07 -8.61 -14.66
CA ILE A 390 17.80 -9.88 -14.82
C ILE A 390 18.35 -10.00 -16.24
N ALA A 391 17.54 -9.72 -17.25
CA ALA A 391 17.94 -9.79 -18.65
C ALA A 391 19.08 -8.80 -18.97
N GLY A 392 18.98 -7.56 -18.46
CA GLY A 392 20.04 -6.55 -18.58
C GLY A 392 21.34 -6.98 -17.89
N ALA A 393 21.26 -7.55 -16.69
CA ALA A 393 22.41 -8.07 -15.98
C ALA A 393 23.07 -9.25 -16.72
N ILE A 394 22.30 -10.16 -17.33
CA ILE A 394 22.81 -11.25 -18.17
C ILE A 394 23.53 -10.68 -19.40
N GLY A 395 22.98 -9.63 -20.02
CA GLY A 395 23.59 -8.96 -21.16
C GLY A 395 24.92 -8.31 -20.80
N LEU A 396 24.96 -7.59 -19.68
CA LEU A 396 26.20 -7.01 -19.16
C LEU A 396 27.25 -8.08 -18.84
N ASP A 397 26.84 -9.20 -18.21
CA ASP A 397 27.75 -10.32 -17.90
C ASP A 397 28.36 -10.93 -19.18
N ALA A 398 27.54 -11.06 -20.23
CA ALA A 398 27.99 -11.54 -21.52
C ALA A 398 29.00 -10.59 -22.18
N LEU A 399 28.83 -9.28 -22.04
CA LEU A 399 29.78 -8.28 -22.55
C LEU A 399 31.09 -8.28 -21.76
N LEU A 400 31.01 -8.34 -20.43
CA LEU A 400 32.21 -8.36 -19.57
C LEU A 400 33.05 -9.61 -19.73
N ARG A 401 32.45 -10.75 -20.12
CA ARG A 401 33.15 -12.02 -20.39
C ARG A 401 33.65 -12.18 -21.83
N ALA A 402 33.15 -11.37 -22.75
CA ALA A 402 33.55 -11.51 -24.18
C ALA A 402 35.03 -11.10 -24.37
N HIS A 403 35.81 -11.94 -25.04
CA HIS A 403 37.23 -11.66 -25.29
C HIS A 403 37.46 -10.68 -26.47
N ARG A 404 36.54 -10.58 -27.40
CA ARG A 404 36.64 -9.67 -28.56
C ARG A 404 35.64 -8.53 -28.46
N PRO A 405 35.97 -7.30 -28.84
CA PRO A 405 34.99 -6.22 -28.97
C PRO A 405 33.97 -6.64 -30.05
N ARG A 406 32.73 -6.74 -29.64
CA ARG A 406 31.61 -6.87 -30.61
C ARG A 406 31.37 -5.52 -31.24
N PRO A 407 30.89 -5.53 -32.52
CA PRO A 407 30.70 -4.29 -33.26
C PRO A 407 29.77 -3.32 -32.52
N LEU A 408 29.85 -2.07 -32.90
CA LEU A 408 29.08 -0.89 -32.45
C LEU A 408 27.55 -1.11 -32.38
N ALA A 409 27.01 -2.22 -32.89
CA ALA A 409 25.59 -2.51 -32.92
C ALA A 409 24.87 -2.35 -31.58
N PRO A 410 25.39 -2.82 -30.41
CA PRO A 410 24.72 -2.57 -29.11
C PRO A 410 24.65 -1.09 -28.76
N ILE A 411 25.66 -0.30 -29.13
CA ILE A 411 25.71 1.15 -28.89
C ILE A 411 24.65 1.85 -29.77
N LEU A 412 24.57 1.44 -31.05
CA LEU A 412 23.61 2.00 -31.98
C LEU A 412 22.18 1.68 -31.59
N VAL A 413 21.92 0.49 -31.02
CA VAL A 413 20.59 0.10 -30.50
C VAL A 413 20.16 0.95 -29.31
N VAL A 414 21.10 1.54 -28.58
CA VAL A 414 20.81 2.44 -27.44
C VAL A 414 20.80 3.90 -27.90
N LEU A 415 21.77 4.30 -28.73
CA LEU A 415 21.88 5.68 -29.19
C LEU A 415 20.80 6.03 -30.23
N ALA A 416 20.35 5.07 -31.05
CA ALA A 416 19.32 5.32 -32.04
C ALA A 416 17.94 5.64 -31.39
N PRO A 417 17.44 4.91 -30.38
CA PRO A 417 16.25 5.30 -29.62
C PRO A 417 16.43 6.65 -28.91
N ILE A 418 17.62 6.92 -28.33
CA ILE A 418 17.91 8.19 -27.68
C ILE A 418 17.87 9.32 -28.69
N ALA A 419 18.52 9.17 -29.84
CA ALA A 419 18.54 10.15 -30.93
C ALA A 419 17.14 10.34 -31.53
N PHE A 420 16.39 9.25 -31.71
CA PHE A 420 15.04 9.28 -32.25
C PHE A 420 14.06 9.97 -31.30
N VAL A 421 14.08 9.58 -30.02
CA VAL A 421 13.27 10.22 -28.98
C VAL A 421 13.68 11.69 -28.79
N SER A 422 14.97 11.99 -28.93
CA SER A 422 15.51 13.35 -28.92
C SER A 422 14.93 14.21 -30.01
N ALA A 423 14.80 13.69 -31.22
CA ALA A 423 14.25 14.42 -32.37
C ALA A 423 12.76 14.80 -32.17
N PHE A 424 11.99 13.97 -31.43
CA PHE A 424 10.58 14.24 -31.14
C PHE A 424 10.35 15.14 -29.91
N ALA A 425 11.33 15.24 -29.00
CA ALA A 425 11.20 15.95 -27.71
C ALA A 425 11.87 17.33 -27.67
N VAL A 426 12.49 17.76 -28.78
CA VAL A 426 13.36 18.95 -28.86
C VAL A 426 12.68 20.25 -28.42
N GLY A 427 11.35 20.36 -28.41
CA GLY A 427 10.66 21.59 -28.02
C GLY A 427 10.47 21.80 -26.50
N GLU A 428 10.57 20.76 -25.66
CA GLU A 428 10.05 20.81 -24.29
C GLU A 428 11.00 20.31 -23.20
N THR A 429 12.14 19.74 -23.58
CA THR A 429 13.05 19.10 -22.60
C THR A 429 14.10 20.06 -22.07
N PRO A 430 14.26 20.25 -20.74
CA PRO A 430 15.28 21.13 -20.15
C PRO A 430 16.69 20.72 -20.60
N PHE A 431 17.53 21.71 -20.92
CA PHE A 431 18.92 21.53 -21.37
C PHE A 431 19.73 20.56 -20.48
N VAL A 432 19.53 20.62 -19.16
CA VAL A 432 20.19 19.74 -18.20
C VAL A 432 19.93 18.25 -18.50
N ARG A 433 18.74 17.90 -19.01
CA ARG A 433 18.39 16.54 -19.40
C ARG A 433 19.22 16.04 -20.57
N TRP A 434 19.43 16.90 -21.56
CA TRP A 434 20.28 16.62 -22.71
C TRP A 434 21.73 16.36 -22.30
N VAL A 435 22.25 17.17 -21.36
CA VAL A 435 23.59 16.99 -20.81
C VAL A 435 23.73 15.65 -20.09
N LEU A 436 22.72 15.24 -19.30
CA LEU A 436 22.71 13.97 -18.61
C LEU A 436 22.62 12.78 -19.57
N LEU A 437 21.74 12.82 -20.57
CA LEU A 437 21.63 11.79 -21.60
C LEU A 437 22.95 11.65 -22.38
N PHE A 438 23.55 12.75 -22.73
CA PHE A 438 24.86 12.78 -23.39
C PHE A 438 25.97 12.20 -22.49
N ALA A 439 26.02 12.58 -21.22
CA ALA A 439 27.00 12.06 -20.26
C ALA A 439 26.88 10.54 -20.08
N VAL A 440 25.66 10.01 -19.97
CA VAL A 440 25.39 8.59 -19.90
C VAL A 440 25.79 7.89 -21.21
N ALA A 441 25.47 8.45 -22.38
CA ALA A 441 25.87 7.90 -23.66
C ALA A 441 27.39 7.84 -23.81
N VAL A 442 28.09 8.93 -23.44
CA VAL A 442 29.58 8.95 -23.46
C VAL A 442 30.15 7.94 -22.49
N ALA A 443 29.65 7.84 -21.28
CA ALA A 443 30.09 6.86 -20.29
C ALA A 443 29.84 5.41 -20.75
N MET A 444 28.72 5.15 -21.45
CA MET A 444 28.42 3.84 -22.05
C MET A 444 29.38 3.51 -23.22
N ILE A 445 29.66 4.48 -24.09
CA ILE A 445 30.65 4.32 -25.18
C ILE A 445 32.03 4.00 -24.56
N ALA A 446 32.45 4.81 -23.59
CA ALA A 446 33.71 4.59 -22.86
C ALA A 446 33.77 3.20 -22.21
N PHE A 447 32.64 2.76 -21.58
CA PHE A 447 32.55 1.42 -21.01
C PHE A 447 32.74 0.32 -22.06
N VAL A 448 32.11 0.42 -23.22
CA VAL A 448 32.20 -0.60 -24.27
C VAL A 448 33.59 -0.61 -24.91
N VAL A 449 34.19 0.58 -25.14
CA VAL A 449 35.51 0.73 -25.75
C VAL A 449 36.60 0.28 -24.79
N PHE A 450 36.62 0.86 -23.59
CA PHE A 450 37.72 0.61 -22.63
C PHE A 450 37.48 -0.57 -21.71
N ARG A 451 36.22 -1.09 -21.62
CA ARG A 451 35.81 -2.18 -20.69
C ARG A 451 36.16 -1.89 -19.24
N ALA A 452 36.23 -0.63 -18.90
CA ALA A 452 36.57 -0.17 -17.57
C ALA A 452 35.42 -0.48 -16.60
N ARG A 453 35.60 -1.56 -15.81
CA ARG A 453 34.56 -2.06 -14.86
C ARG A 453 34.12 -1.01 -13.83
N TRP A 454 34.97 -0.05 -13.52
CA TRP A 454 34.66 1.06 -12.61
C TRP A 454 33.59 2.04 -13.20
N LEU A 455 33.40 2.03 -14.52
CA LEU A 455 32.32 2.82 -15.14
C LEU A 455 30.92 2.28 -14.82
N VAL A 456 30.77 1.01 -14.42
CA VAL A 456 29.47 0.43 -14.07
C VAL A 456 28.84 1.16 -12.86
N PRO A 457 29.53 1.34 -11.71
CA PRO A 457 28.99 2.14 -10.61
C PRO A 457 28.80 3.62 -10.98
N THR A 458 29.67 4.18 -11.81
CA THR A 458 29.48 5.57 -12.31
C THR A 458 28.20 5.71 -13.13
N LEU A 459 27.92 4.78 -14.05
CA LEU A 459 26.69 4.74 -14.82
C LEU A 459 25.45 4.60 -13.92
N ALA A 460 25.53 3.71 -12.93
CA ALA A 460 24.43 3.53 -11.97
C ALA A 460 24.18 4.81 -11.15
N LEU A 461 25.24 5.50 -10.72
CA LEU A 461 25.14 6.77 -9.99
C LEU A 461 24.55 7.87 -10.86
N LEU A 462 25.03 8.03 -12.09
CA LEU A 462 24.48 9.00 -13.05
C LEU A 462 22.99 8.73 -13.33
N THR A 463 22.62 7.46 -13.48
CA THR A 463 21.22 7.07 -13.68
C THR A 463 20.38 7.38 -12.44
N MET A 464 20.86 7.09 -11.26
CA MET A 464 20.17 7.42 -10.00
C MET A 464 20.00 8.92 -9.84
N ILE A 465 21.03 9.71 -10.06
CA ILE A 465 20.97 11.19 -9.94
C ILE A 465 20.07 11.79 -11.02
N GLY A 466 20.19 11.33 -12.27
CA GLY A 466 19.47 11.92 -13.40
C GLY A 466 17.99 11.57 -13.43
N TRP A 467 17.63 10.39 -13.01
CA TRP A 467 16.26 9.87 -13.16
C TRP A 467 15.61 9.38 -11.87
N GLY A 468 16.36 8.83 -10.91
CA GLY A 468 15.83 8.33 -9.66
C GLY A 468 15.54 9.43 -8.65
N THR A 469 16.55 10.25 -8.30
CA THR A 469 16.40 11.28 -7.27
C THR A 469 15.35 12.36 -7.59
N PRO A 470 15.15 12.79 -8.85
CA PRO A 470 14.07 13.74 -9.14
C PRO A 470 12.65 13.18 -8.91
N LEU A 471 12.50 11.85 -8.85
CA LEU A 471 11.24 11.19 -8.57
C LEU A 471 11.07 10.83 -7.08
N PHE A 472 12.13 11.00 -6.30
CA PHE A 472 12.14 10.67 -4.88
C PHE A 472 11.64 11.87 -4.08
N VAL A 473 10.38 11.79 -3.66
CA VAL A 473 9.69 12.90 -2.96
C VAL A 473 10.01 12.86 -1.49
N SER A 474 10.50 13.96 -0.96
CA SER A 474 10.75 14.14 0.48
C SER A 474 10.48 15.58 0.90
N ILE A 475 10.18 15.77 2.16
CA ILE A 475 9.96 17.06 2.79
C ILE A 475 10.54 17.05 4.21
N ALA A 476 10.99 18.22 4.69
CA ALA A 476 11.42 18.35 6.07
C ALA A 476 10.28 18.00 7.04
N ARG A 477 10.56 17.16 8.03
CA ARG A 477 9.54 16.63 8.96
C ARG A 477 8.84 17.76 9.72
N ASP A 478 9.56 18.78 10.10
CA ASP A 478 9.08 19.99 10.80
C ASP A 478 8.26 20.93 9.92
N ALA A 479 8.38 20.82 8.59
CA ALA A 479 7.54 21.57 7.66
C ALA A 479 6.14 20.97 7.49
N ILE A 480 5.91 19.72 7.96
CA ILE A 480 4.60 19.09 7.86
C ILE A 480 3.68 19.63 8.96
N ALA A 481 2.58 20.23 8.54
CA ALA A 481 1.59 20.77 9.46
C ALA A 481 0.93 19.65 10.30
N GLU A 482 0.86 19.85 11.61
CA GLU A 482 0.33 18.84 12.54
C GLU A 482 -1.11 19.12 12.97
N SER A 483 -1.54 20.37 12.95
CA SER A 483 -2.89 20.81 13.34
C SER A 483 -3.33 22.04 12.57
N SER A 484 -4.57 22.42 12.73
CA SER A 484 -5.14 23.69 12.25
C SER A 484 -6.21 24.18 13.22
N PRO A 485 -6.58 25.47 13.18
CA PRO A 485 -7.68 25.97 13.99
C PRO A 485 -9.01 25.20 13.76
N LEU A 486 -9.22 24.68 12.56
CA LEU A 486 -10.36 23.83 12.27
C LEU A 486 -10.28 22.48 13.02
N VAL A 487 -9.12 21.84 13.00
CA VAL A 487 -8.88 20.56 13.70
C VAL A 487 -9.09 20.73 15.21
N GLU A 488 -8.54 21.79 15.79
CA GLU A 488 -8.72 22.09 17.22
C GLU A 488 -10.20 22.32 17.60
N ALA A 489 -10.92 23.09 16.76
CA ALA A 489 -12.33 23.32 16.95
C ALA A 489 -13.20 22.05 16.82
N LEU A 490 -12.83 21.14 15.92
CA LEU A 490 -13.46 19.82 15.80
C LEU A 490 -13.16 18.94 16.99
N GLY A 491 -11.90 18.89 17.44
CA GLY A 491 -11.49 18.11 18.60
C GLY A 491 -12.23 18.49 19.89
N MET A 492 -12.45 19.77 20.12
CA MET A 492 -13.25 20.25 21.26
C MET A 492 -14.72 19.79 21.20
N ARG A 493 -15.29 19.68 20.00
CA ARG A 493 -16.71 19.31 19.80
C ARG A 493 -16.95 17.80 19.74
N THR A 494 -15.92 17.03 19.53
CA THR A 494 -15.99 15.57 19.42
C THR A 494 -15.23 14.84 20.53
N ALA A 495 -14.88 15.54 21.60
CA ALA A 495 -14.11 15.02 22.73
C ALA A 495 -14.78 13.84 23.45
N ASP A 496 -16.12 13.72 23.36
CA ASP A 496 -16.92 12.62 23.88
C ASP A 496 -16.85 11.33 23.04
N GLY A 497 -16.11 11.35 21.92
CA GLY A 497 -16.01 10.24 20.99
C GLY A 497 -17.07 10.28 19.88
N SER A 498 -17.84 11.35 19.78
CA SER A 498 -18.72 11.63 18.65
C SER A 498 -17.92 11.93 17.37
N ARG A 499 -18.62 12.12 16.26
CA ARG A 499 -18.03 12.31 14.93
C ARG A 499 -18.30 13.70 14.38
N TYR A 500 -17.47 14.11 13.43
CA TYR A 500 -17.80 15.20 12.53
C TYR A 500 -18.22 14.69 11.16
N ALA A 501 -18.95 15.53 10.42
CA ALA A 501 -19.27 15.33 9.03
C ALA A 501 -18.89 16.57 8.22
N ILE A 502 -18.61 16.41 6.94
CA ILE A 502 -18.40 17.49 5.99
C ILE A 502 -19.65 17.57 5.10
N GLY A 503 -20.25 18.75 5.01
CA GLY A 503 -21.47 18.98 4.28
C GLY A 503 -21.26 19.81 3.02
N ALA A 504 -22.05 19.53 1.98
CA ALA A 504 -22.21 20.32 0.76
C ALA A 504 -20.96 20.50 -0.14
N GLU A 505 -19.82 19.92 0.21
CA GLU A 505 -18.55 20.09 -0.55
C GLU A 505 -17.76 18.78 -0.55
N ARG A 506 -16.67 18.72 -1.32
CA ARG A 506 -15.78 17.56 -1.28
C ARG A 506 -15.00 17.55 0.03
N ALA A 507 -14.96 16.40 0.71
CA ALA A 507 -14.22 16.25 1.96
C ALA A 507 -12.74 16.65 1.81
N GLU A 508 -12.14 16.30 0.68
CA GLU A 508 -10.76 16.62 0.33
C GLU A 508 -10.45 18.12 0.24
N ASP A 509 -11.47 18.94 0.05
CA ASP A 509 -11.34 20.40 -0.06
C ASP A 509 -11.40 21.11 1.31
N ILE A 510 -11.77 20.37 2.37
CA ILE A 510 -11.92 20.92 3.74
C ILE A 510 -10.93 20.24 4.69
N LEU A 511 -11.04 18.94 4.85
CA LEU A 511 -10.16 18.08 5.63
C LEU A 511 -10.06 16.73 4.91
N SER A 512 -8.88 16.37 4.48
CA SER A 512 -8.70 15.14 3.70
C SER A 512 -9.11 13.92 4.51
N PRO A 513 -9.86 12.98 3.90
CA PRO A 513 -10.34 11.80 4.62
C PRO A 513 -9.17 10.91 5.09
N ASN A 514 -9.42 10.17 6.17
CA ASN A 514 -8.50 9.30 6.91
C ASN A 514 -7.40 10.03 7.72
N LEU A 515 -7.27 11.35 7.65
CA LEU A 515 -6.38 12.09 8.54
C LEU A 515 -6.81 12.00 10.00
N GLU A 516 -8.05 11.62 10.25
CA GLU A 516 -8.66 11.55 11.57
C GLU A 516 -7.84 10.70 12.55
N ALA A 517 -7.27 9.60 12.09
CA ALA A 517 -6.42 8.74 12.93
C ALA A 517 -5.19 9.48 13.46
N ARG A 518 -4.60 10.37 12.64
CA ARG A 518 -3.45 11.20 13.01
C ARG A 518 -3.86 12.36 13.92
N LEU A 519 -5.07 12.88 13.72
CA LEU A 519 -5.58 14.07 14.42
C LEU A 519 -6.36 13.74 15.69
N GLY A 520 -6.54 12.46 16.02
CA GLY A 520 -7.38 12.02 17.13
C GLY A 520 -8.88 12.29 16.94
N LEU A 521 -9.31 12.59 15.71
CA LEU A 521 -10.70 12.87 15.35
C LEU A 521 -11.44 11.60 14.92
N ARG A 522 -12.76 11.70 14.79
CA ARG A 522 -13.60 10.65 14.19
C ARG A 522 -14.55 11.29 13.18
N SER A 523 -14.70 10.66 12.03
CA SER A 523 -15.60 11.14 10.99
C SER A 523 -16.54 10.04 10.49
N VAL A 524 -17.55 10.48 9.74
CA VAL A 524 -18.40 9.57 8.97
C VAL A 524 -17.81 9.27 7.59
N HIS A 525 -16.77 9.98 7.17
CA HIS A 525 -16.17 9.88 5.84
C HIS A 525 -15.21 8.71 5.73
N ALA A 526 -14.89 8.35 4.47
CA ALA A 526 -13.96 7.27 4.17
C ALA A 526 -13.15 7.53 2.91
N TYR A 527 -11.91 7.07 2.95
CA TYR A 527 -11.10 6.82 1.77
C TYR A 527 -10.57 5.40 1.87
N ASP A 528 -11.37 4.44 1.43
CA ASP A 528 -11.02 3.01 1.47
C ASP A 528 -11.49 2.33 0.19
N SER A 529 -10.77 1.30 -0.21
CA SER A 529 -11.14 0.46 -1.34
C SER A 529 -12.00 -0.75 -0.95
N LEU A 530 -12.20 -0.99 0.34
CA LEU A 530 -12.93 -2.15 0.88
C LEU A 530 -14.04 -1.74 1.86
N TYR A 531 -14.68 -0.59 1.62
CA TYR A 531 -15.84 -0.20 2.42
C TYR A 531 -17.00 -1.19 2.25
N SER A 532 -17.73 -1.41 3.35
CA SER A 532 -18.80 -2.41 3.36
C SER A 532 -20.02 -1.98 2.56
N GLU A 533 -20.77 -2.95 2.08
CA GLU A 533 -22.05 -2.72 1.41
C GLU A 533 -23.03 -1.97 2.32
N GLY A 534 -23.10 -2.31 3.61
CA GLY A 534 -23.94 -1.59 4.58
C GLY A 534 -23.53 -0.12 4.71
N TYR A 535 -22.23 0.20 4.72
CA TYR A 535 -21.80 1.59 4.72
C TYR A 535 -22.17 2.32 3.43
N ARG A 536 -22.09 1.66 2.27
CA ARG A 536 -22.57 2.19 0.98
C ARG A 536 -24.07 2.50 1.02
N ALA A 537 -24.87 1.58 1.55
CA ALA A 537 -26.32 1.75 1.69
C ALA A 537 -26.66 2.92 2.61
N TRP A 538 -25.96 3.03 3.76
CA TRP A 538 -26.10 4.16 4.67
C TRP A 538 -25.75 5.49 3.98
N CYS A 539 -24.63 5.53 3.25
CA CYS A 539 -24.24 6.71 2.48
C CYS A 539 -25.30 7.12 1.46
N ALA A 540 -25.89 6.15 0.76
CA ALA A 540 -26.96 6.40 -0.22
C ALA A 540 -28.23 6.94 0.44
N ALA A 541 -28.52 6.53 1.67
CA ALA A 541 -29.68 7.03 2.43
C ALA A 541 -29.53 8.49 2.84
N ILE A 542 -28.30 8.94 3.17
CA ILE A 542 -28.05 10.33 3.61
C ILE A 542 -27.59 11.26 2.49
N SER A 543 -27.26 10.75 1.32
CA SER A 543 -26.83 11.53 0.16
C SER A 543 -27.67 11.17 -1.07
N PRO A 544 -28.87 11.80 -1.23
CA PRO A 544 -29.83 11.45 -2.28
C PRO A 544 -29.36 11.77 -3.71
N VAL A 545 -28.24 12.43 -3.89
CA VAL A 545 -27.69 12.74 -5.22
C VAL A 545 -27.01 11.51 -5.81
N GLY A 546 -27.74 10.44 -5.98
CA GLY A 546 -27.58 9.26 -6.83
C GLY A 546 -26.28 8.94 -7.55
N LYS A 547 -25.15 9.51 -7.13
CA LYS A 547 -23.86 9.16 -7.68
C LYS A 547 -23.43 7.85 -7.06
N ARG A 548 -23.37 6.84 -7.89
CA ARG A 548 -22.74 5.57 -7.58
C ARG A 548 -21.34 5.85 -7.03
N VAL A 549 -21.11 5.56 -5.75
CA VAL A 549 -19.79 5.66 -5.13
C VAL A 549 -18.93 4.54 -5.71
N TYR A 550 -18.35 4.80 -6.89
CA TYR A 550 -17.34 3.94 -7.46
C TYR A 550 -15.98 4.48 -7.05
N GLY A 551 -15.23 3.69 -6.35
CA GLY A 551 -13.88 4.02 -6.02
C GLY A 551 -13.65 4.27 -4.54
N ARG A 552 -12.53 4.92 -4.22
CA ARG A 552 -12.01 5.09 -2.86
C ARG A 552 -12.62 6.27 -2.10
N TRP A 553 -13.43 7.10 -2.78
CA TRP A 553 -13.92 8.37 -2.28
C TRP A 553 -15.39 8.26 -1.91
N PHE A 554 -15.71 8.73 -0.73
CA PHE A 554 -17.09 9.02 -0.36
C PHE A 554 -17.39 10.49 -0.69
N GLU A 555 -18.36 10.73 -1.56
CA GLU A 555 -18.88 12.07 -1.83
C GLU A 555 -19.76 12.51 -0.67
N ASN A 556 -19.67 13.79 -0.32
CA ASN A 556 -20.25 14.41 0.86
C ASN A 556 -21.78 14.29 0.93
N ILE A 557 -22.28 14.49 2.12
CA ILE A 557 -23.69 14.73 2.38
C ILE A 557 -24.06 16.03 1.67
N VAL A 558 -24.75 15.93 0.55
CA VAL A 558 -25.18 17.07 -0.25
C VAL A 558 -26.67 17.20 -0.17
N GLY A 559 -27.13 18.34 0.35
CA GLY A 559 -28.53 18.74 0.41
C GLY A 559 -29.19 18.56 1.78
N ASP A 560 -30.20 19.39 2.01
CA ASP A 560 -30.87 19.53 3.30
C ASP A 560 -31.56 18.25 3.76
N ALA A 561 -32.09 17.47 2.83
CA ALA A 561 -32.78 16.22 3.10
C ALA A 561 -31.90 15.14 3.75
N GLY A 562 -30.58 15.17 3.53
CA GLY A 562 -29.64 14.20 4.13
C GLY A 562 -29.48 14.39 5.64
N TYR A 563 -29.52 15.62 6.10
CA TYR A 563 -29.37 15.95 7.53
C TYR A 563 -30.64 15.66 8.33
N GLU A 564 -31.80 15.59 7.68
CA GLU A 564 -33.09 15.26 8.29
C GLU A 564 -33.31 13.75 8.39
N GLN A 565 -32.45 12.93 7.81
CA GLN A 565 -32.56 11.47 7.86
C GLN A 565 -32.23 10.93 9.26
N ILE A 566 -33.04 10.03 9.77
CA ILE A 566 -32.79 9.31 11.04
C ILE A 566 -31.46 8.57 10.98
N ALA A 567 -31.08 8.06 9.80
CA ALA A 567 -29.79 7.40 9.56
C ALA A 567 -28.58 8.30 9.87
N PHE A 568 -28.72 9.63 9.67
CA PHE A 568 -27.68 10.60 10.04
C PHE A 568 -27.56 10.77 11.55
N ASP A 569 -28.68 10.89 12.26
CA ASP A 569 -28.72 11.03 13.73
C ASP A 569 -28.04 9.84 14.44
N ARG A 570 -28.15 8.64 13.84
CA ARG A 570 -27.54 7.40 14.37
C ARG A 570 -26.05 7.33 14.22
N ALA A 571 -25.47 8.17 13.35
CA ALA A 571 -24.03 8.21 13.14
C ALA A 571 -23.24 8.92 14.25
N ALA A 572 -23.92 9.40 15.30
CA ALA A 572 -23.34 10.14 16.42
C ALA A 572 -22.52 11.37 15.96
N VAL A 573 -23.05 12.15 15.02
CA VAL A 573 -22.42 13.37 14.52
C VAL A 573 -22.70 14.52 15.47
N ALA A 574 -21.64 15.17 15.98
CA ALA A 574 -21.74 16.33 16.86
C ALA A 574 -21.59 17.65 16.11
N VAL A 575 -20.92 17.64 14.95
CA VAL A 575 -20.65 18.85 14.17
C VAL A 575 -20.57 18.56 12.67
N VAL A 576 -21.17 19.46 11.87
CA VAL A 576 -21.06 19.45 10.40
C VAL A 576 -20.27 20.67 9.98
N VAL A 577 -19.27 20.47 9.10
CA VAL A 577 -18.41 21.53 8.55
C VAL A 577 -18.75 21.82 7.11
N ALA A 578 -18.89 23.11 6.75
CA ALA A 578 -19.13 23.54 5.37
C ALA A 578 -18.50 24.90 5.10
N ARG A 579 -18.24 25.24 3.82
CA ARG A 579 -17.78 26.59 3.41
C ARG A 579 -18.88 27.63 3.48
N ARG A 580 -20.11 27.22 3.36
CA ARG A 580 -21.28 28.08 3.37
C ARG A 580 -22.26 27.66 4.45
N PRO A 581 -23.05 28.57 4.98
CA PRO A 581 -24.15 28.18 5.86
C PRO A 581 -25.09 27.20 5.15
N ILE A 582 -25.38 26.08 5.83
CA ILE A 582 -26.34 25.07 5.34
C ILE A 582 -27.73 25.49 5.85
N ALA A 583 -28.65 25.64 4.93
CA ALA A 583 -30.05 25.99 5.25
C ALA A 583 -30.84 24.70 5.47
N SER A 584 -30.75 24.12 6.66
CA SER A 584 -31.54 22.94 7.05
C SER A 584 -32.12 23.13 8.44
N PRO A 585 -33.38 22.77 8.69
CA PRO A 585 -34.01 22.81 10.02
C PRO A 585 -33.32 21.83 10.99
N ALA A 586 -32.63 20.80 10.48
CA ALA A 586 -31.90 19.84 11.29
C ALA A 586 -30.53 20.37 11.77
N LEU A 587 -30.07 21.53 11.30
CA LEU A 587 -28.79 22.11 11.60
C LEU A 587 -28.90 23.55 12.08
N THR A 588 -28.12 23.88 13.11
CA THR A 588 -27.96 25.28 13.57
C THR A 588 -26.51 25.71 13.44
N VAL A 589 -26.28 26.95 12.97
CA VAL A 589 -24.91 27.50 12.91
C VAL A 589 -24.38 27.68 14.34
N ASP A 590 -23.31 26.96 14.70
CA ASP A 590 -22.68 26.95 16.02
C ASP A 590 -21.43 27.84 16.08
N GLY A 591 -20.93 28.32 14.93
CA GLY A 591 -19.78 29.18 14.86
C GLY A 591 -19.09 29.19 13.49
N ARG A 592 -17.96 29.90 13.43
CA ARG A 592 -17.11 29.98 12.24
C ARG A 592 -15.63 29.91 12.61
N VAL A 593 -14.86 29.16 11.84
CA VAL A 593 -13.39 29.06 11.97
C VAL A 593 -12.77 29.32 10.61
N GLY A 594 -12.12 30.46 10.45
CA GLY A 594 -11.62 30.91 9.15
C GLY A 594 -12.74 30.95 8.09
N PRO A 595 -12.60 30.27 6.96
CA PRO A 595 -13.63 30.17 5.93
C PRO A 595 -14.75 29.19 6.26
N TRP A 596 -14.62 28.39 7.30
CA TRP A 596 -15.48 27.24 7.60
C TRP A 596 -16.60 27.60 8.58
N PHE A 597 -17.84 27.25 8.24
CA PHE A 597 -18.99 27.28 9.13
C PHE A 597 -19.12 25.95 9.86
N LEU A 598 -19.32 26.01 11.15
CA LEU A 598 -19.60 24.86 12.01
C LEU A 598 -21.09 24.84 12.33
N HIS A 599 -21.74 23.71 12.08
CA HIS A 599 -23.15 23.50 12.32
C HIS A 599 -23.32 22.41 13.35
N ARG A 600 -24.24 22.63 14.29
CA ARG A 600 -24.62 21.62 15.29
C ARG A 600 -25.90 20.95 14.83
N PRO A 601 -25.98 19.61 14.76
CA PRO A 601 -27.24 18.90 14.58
C PRO A 601 -28.22 19.21 15.69
N SER A 602 -29.52 19.28 15.36
CA SER A 602 -30.60 19.56 16.32
C SER A 602 -30.75 18.44 17.35
N ASN A 603 -30.40 17.20 16.99
CA ASN A 603 -30.37 16.05 17.87
C ASN A 603 -28.99 15.88 18.48
N ALA A 604 -28.95 15.52 19.77
CA ALA A 604 -27.68 15.19 20.43
C ALA A 604 -27.07 13.90 19.83
N PRO A 605 -25.71 13.81 19.71
CA PRO A 605 -25.06 12.61 19.22
C PRO A 605 -25.31 11.40 20.13
N VAL A 606 -25.66 10.26 19.54
CA VAL A 606 -25.98 9.02 20.26
C VAL A 606 -24.92 7.96 19.97
N LEU A 607 -23.99 7.74 20.91
CA LEU A 607 -22.95 6.71 20.79
C LEU A 607 -23.49 5.29 21.02
N ALA A 608 -24.47 5.14 21.93
CA ALA A 608 -25.21 3.91 22.16
C ALA A 608 -26.60 4.23 22.71
N MET A 609 -27.53 3.30 22.53
CA MET A 609 -28.94 3.47 22.95
C MET A 609 -29.52 2.12 23.38
N HIS A 610 -30.25 2.10 24.51
CA HIS A 610 -31.07 0.97 24.90
C HIS A 610 -32.49 1.17 24.37
N VAL A 611 -32.94 0.31 23.46
CA VAL A 611 -34.25 0.33 22.82
C VAL A 611 -35.13 -0.71 23.46
N LEU A 612 -36.20 -0.27 24.13
CA LEU A 612 -37.07 -1.14 24.96
C LEU A 612 -38.18 -1.83 24.15
N ASP A 613 -38.59 -1.23 23.06
CA ASP A 613 -39.73 -1.63 22.23
C ASP A 613 -39.34 -2.14 20.82
N ALA A 614 -38.13 -2.72 20.71
CA ALA A 614 -37.70 -3.37 19.48
C ALA A 614 -38.64 -4.57 19.17
N GLU A 615 -39.00 -4.69 17.90
CA GLU A 615 -39.91 -5.74 17.45
C GLU A 615 -39.26 -7.13 17.58
N PRO A 616 -39.90 -8.10 18.28
CA PRO A 616 -39.32 -9.43 18.50
C PRO A 616 -38.97 -10.16 17.21
N ASP A 617 -39.79 -10.02 16.17
CA ASP A 617 -39.57 -10.65 14.87
C ASP A 617 -38.31 -10.11 14.18
N GLN A 618 -38.04 -8.81 14.28
CA GLN A 618 -36.82 -8.18 13.76
C GLN A 618 -35.60 -8.64 14.55
N LEU A 619 -35.69 -8.76 15.87
CA LEU A 619 -34.62 -9.29 16.70
C LEU A 619 -34.26 -10.74 16.33
N ALA A 620 -35.26 -11.55 15.96
CA ALA A 620 -35.07 -12.94 15.55
C ALA A 620 -34.46 -13.08 14.16
N THR A 621 -34.73 -12.14 13.23
CA THR A 621 -34.18 -12.18 11.86
C THR A 621 -32.72 -11.76 11.77
N GLY A 622 -32.17 -11.13 12.81
CA GLY A 622 -30.80 -10.60 12.80
C GLY A 622 -30.64 -9.25 12.08
N PHE A 623 -31.77 -8.66 11.66
CA PHE A 623 -31.83 -7.33 11.05
C PHE A 623 -32.92 -6.47 11.70
N VAL A 624 -32.57 -5.27 12.12
CA VAL A 624 -33.49 -4.33 12.77
C VAL A 624 -33.51 -3.01 12.01
N ASP A 625 -34.66 -2.63 11.48
CA ASP A 625 -34.87 -1.36 10.81
C ASP A 625 -35.48 -0.34 11.76
N LEU A 626 -34.65 0.42 12.45
CA LEU A 626 -35.07 1.49 13.33
C LEU A 626 -35.36 2.79 12.58
N ALA A 627 -34.80 2.97 11.38
CA ALA A 627 -34.97 4.17 10.57
C ALA A 627 -36.38 4.27 9.98
N ARG A 628 -36.99 3.12 9.65
CA ARG A 628 -38.36 3.04 9.11
C ARG A 628 -39.41 2.90 10.18
N SER A 629 -39.03 2.67 11.42
CA SER A 629 -40.01 2.60 12.52
C SER A 629 -40.63 3.99 12.74
N ALA A 630 -41.86 4.13 12.35
CA ALA A 630 -42.65 5.38 12.56
C ALA A 630 -42.99 5.66 14.05
N ARG A 631 -42.52 4.79 14.96
CA ARG A 631 -42.80 4.91 16.40
C ARG A 631 -41.66 5.69 17.09
N GLU A 632 -42.05 6.56 18.02
CA GLU A 632 -41.09 7.08 19.00
C GLU A 632 -40.52 5.90 19.77
N LEU A 633 -39.21 5.67 19.61
CA LEU A 633 -38.50 4.58 20.29
C LEU A 633 -38.48 4.85 21.80
N ARG A 634 -39.01 3.91 22.58
CA ARG A 634 -38.85 3.94 24.04
C ARG A 634 -37.41 3.62 24.39
N ARG A 635 -36.74 4.59 25.02
CA ARG A 635 -35.33 4.43 25.46
C ARG A 635 -35.27 4.09 26.94
N GLY A 636 -34.54 3.04 27.27
CA GLY A 636 -34.14 2.72 28.63
C GLY A 636 -32.85 3.44 29.01
N THR A 637 -32.47 3.34 30.27
CA THR A 637 -31.20 3.86 30.75
C THR A 637 -30.04 3.03 30.22
N LEU A 638 -28.97 3.73 29.85
CA LEU A 638 -27.70 3.11 29.41
C LEU A 638 -26.55 3.97 29.95
N GLU A 639 -25.58 3.30 30.58
CA GLU A 639 -24.37 3.91 31.11
C GLU A 639 -23.15 3.17 30.59
N PHE A 640 -22.18 3.89 30.02
CA PHE A 640 -20.90 3.32 29.67
C PHE A 640 -20.08 3.07 30.94
N VAL A 641 -19.74 1.82 31.22
CA VAL A 641 -18.79 1.41 32.26
C VAL A 641 -17.38 1.49 31.73
N GLU A 642 -17.22 1.11 30.45
CA GLU A 642 -15.96 1.19 29.70
C GLU A 642 -16.26 1.45 28.24
N HIS A 643 -15.52 2.39 27.62
CA HIS A 643 -15.66 2.71 26.22
C HIS A 643 -14.30 2.87 25.56
N ARG A 644 -13.92 1.90 24.75
CA ARG A 644 -12.73 1.92 23.88
C ARG A 644 -13.12 1.61 22.45
N ASP A 645 -12.14 1.71 21.57
CA ASP A 645 -12.37 1.56 20.14
C ASP A 645 -12.84 0.16 19.74
N ASP A 646 -12.14 -0.86 20.23
CA ASP A 646 -12.35 -2.27 19.92
C ASP A 646 -13.17 -3.04 20.98
N HIS A 647 -13.58 -2.38 22.05
CA HIS A 647 -14.51 -2.92 23.05
C HIS A 647 -15.30 -1.83 23.78
N ALA A 648 -16.46 -2.21 24.28
CA ALA A 648 -17.23 -1.38 25.19
C ALA A 648 -17.97 -2.26 26.18
N ARG A 649 -18.20 -1.72 27.38
CA ARG A 649 -19.05 -2.33 28.40
C ARG A 649 -20.09 -1.32 28.85
N VAL A 650 -21.34 -1.70 28.75
CA VAL A 650 -22.47 -0.85 29.12
C VAL A 650 -23.34 -1.53 30.18
N ARG A 651 -23.83 -0.72 31.10
CA ARG A 651 -24.88 -1.12 32.05
C ARG A 651 -26.21 -0.63 31.53
N ILE A 652 -27.21 -1.49 31.58
CA ILE A 652 -28.57 -1.19 31.10
C ILE A 652 -29.60 -1.48 32.17
N GLU A 653 -30.74 -0.83 32.05
CA GLU A 653 -31.90 -1.11 32.88
C GLU A 653 -32.43 -2.53 32.58
N PRO A 654 -32.63 -3.36 33.62
CA PRO A 654 -33.17 -4.71 33.43
C PRO A 654 -34.67 -4.63 33.08
N VAL A 655 -35.07 -5.30 32.01
CA VAL A 655 -36.45 -5.38 31.51
C VAL A 655 -36.87 -6.84 31.38
N ASP A 656 -38.16 -7.13 31.60
CA ASP A 656 -38.74 -8.47 31.54
C ASP A 656 -39.02 -8.99 30.12
N ALA A 657 -38.51 -8.29 29.08
CA ALA A 657 -38.61 -8.67 27.69
C ALA A 657 -37.21 -8.56 27.03
N PRO A 658 -36.96 -9.28 25.95
CA PRO A 658 -35.77 -9.06 25.13
C PRO A 658 -35.78 -7.63 24.56
N THR A 659 -34.63 -6.97 24.59
CA THR A 659 -34.45 -5.58 24.13
C THR A 659 -33.27 -5.48 23.19
N LEU A 660 -33.12 -4.32 22.53
CA LEU A 660 -32.00 -4.04 21.65
C LEU A 660 -31.07 -3.01 22.29
N VAL A 661 -29.78 -3.31 22.33
CA VAL A 661 -28.74 -2.30 22.61
C VAL A 661 -28.04 -1.94 21.30
N PHE A 662 -28.27 -0.73 20.84
CA PHE A 662 -27.67 -0.12 19.66
C PHE A 662 -26.33 0.50 20.00
N PHE A 663 -25.35 0.37 19.10
CA PHE A 663 -24.07 1.06 19.15
C PHE A 663 -23.83 1.78 17.81
N SER A 664 -23.45 3.05 17.87
CA SER A 664 -23.03 3.83 16.70
C SER A 664 -21.65 3.38 16.20
N LYS A 665 -21.52 2.12 15.87
CA LYS A 665 -20.34 1.47 15.30
C LYS A 665 -20.79 0.61 14.13
N GLN A 666 -19.95 0.47 13.11
CA GLN A 666 -20.26 -0.41 11.99
C GLN A 666 -20.36 -1.86 12.44
N HIS A 667 -21.41 -2.56 12.01
CA HIS A 667 -21.57 -3.99 12.26
C HIS A 667 -20.53 -4.80 11.48
N HIS A 668 -19.92 -5.75 12.18
CA HIS A 668 -19.01 -6.74 11.59
C HIS A 668 -19.16 -8.08 12.31
N PRO A 669 -19.05 -9.24 11.62
CA PRO A 669 -19.24 -10.57 12.23
C PRO A 669 -18.28 -10.89 13.39
N HIS A 670 -17.17 -10.17 13.46
CA HIS A 670 -16.18 -10.32 14.54
C HIS A 670 -16.53 -9.54 15.82
N TRP A 671 -17.62 -8.79 15.85
CA TRP A 671 -18.13 -8.27 17.10
C TRP A 671 -18.74 -9.40 17.92
N VAL A 672 -18.24 -9.62 19.11
CA VAL A 672 -18.74 -10.60 20.07
C VAL A 672 -19.31 -9.85 21.25
N ALA A 673 -20.59 -10.08 21.53
CA ALA A 673 -21.27 -9.53 22.69
C ALA A 673 -21.42 -10.64 23.76
N ARG A 674 -21.27 -10.24 25.03
CA ARG A 674 -21.44 -11.11 26.21
C ARG A 674 -22.18 -10.38 27.30
N ASP A 675 -22.95 -11.14 28.10
CA ASP A 675 -23.56 -10.63 29.33
C ASP A 675 -22.56 -10.66 30.51
N ALA A 676 -23.01 -10.23 31.69
CA ALA A 676 -22.25 -10.25 32.93
C ALA A 676 -21.78 -11.66 33.35
N THR A 677 -22.45 -12.73 32.90
CA THR A 677 -22.07 -14.12 33.18
C THR A 677 -21.03 -14.67 32.21
N GLY A 678 -20.72 -13.90 31.14
CA GLY A 678 -19.85 -14.31 30.03
C GLY A 678 -20.59 -15.08 28.91
N ALA A 679 -21.91 -15.27 29.02
CA ALA A 679 -22.71 -15.91 27.98
C ALA A 679 -22.73 -15.04 26.71
N ARG A 680 -22.63 -15.68 25.54
CA ARG A 680 -22.62 -14.98 24.26
C ARG A 680 -24.03 -14.49 23.90
N LEU A 681 -24.12 -13.22 23.54
CA LEU A 681 -25.36 -12.59 23.08
C LEU A 681 -25.38 -12.48 21.55
N PRO A 682 -26.56 -12.57 20.91
CA PRO A 682 -26.70 -12.33 19.49
C PRO A 682 -26.36 -10.88 19.11
N THR A 683 -25.60 -10.71 18.03
CA THR A 683 -25.39 -9.42 17.38
C THR A 683 -26.26 -9.34 16.13
N VAL A 684 -26.80 -8.17 15.85
CA VAL A 684 -27.71 -7.90 14.73
C VAL A 684 -27.25 -6.67 13.96
N VAL A 685 -27.65 -6.58 12.69
CA VAL A 685 -27.45 -5.38 11.88
C VAL A 685 -28.60 -4.41 12.13
N VAL A 686 -28.29 -3.16 12.41
CA VAL A 686 -29.28 -2.09 12.58
C VAL A 686 -29.11 -1.07 11.46
N ASP A 687 -30.23 -0.71 10.80
CA ASP A 687 -30.26 0.29 9.73
C ASP A 687 -29.16 0.07 8.68
N ASP A 688 -29.03 -1.17 8.19
CA ASP A 688 -28.05 -1.67 7.20
C ASP A 688 -26.56 -1.63 7.63
N VAL A 689 -26.16 -0.81 8.60
CA VAL A 689 -24.77 -0.55 8.89
C VAL A 689 -24.36 -0.70 10.35
N PHE A 690 -25.24 -0.38 11.30
CA PHE A 690 -24.85 -0.27 12.71
C PHE A 690 -24.89 -1.61 13.45
N LEU A 691 -24.18 -1.65 14.56
CA LEU A 691 -24.13 -2.79 15.46
C LEU A 691 -25.30 -2.73 16.46
N GLY A 692 -26.07 -3.79 16.51
CA GLY A 692 -27.04 -4.06 17.57
C GLY A 692 -26.65 -5.30 18.37
N VAL A 693 -27.07 -5.36 19.63
CA VAL A 693 -26.96 -6.52 20.51
C VAL A 693 -28.32 -6.82 21.09
N VAL A 694 -28.79 -8.06 20.97
CA VAL A 694 -30.02 -8.51 21.58
C VAL A 694 -29.77 -8.83 23.05
N ALA A 695 -30.28 -7.99 23.93
CA ALA A 695 -30.23 -8.19 25.38
C ALA A 695 -31.36 -9.13 25.84
N PRO A 696 -31.06 -10.26 26.50
CA PRO A 696 -32.07 -11.14 27.04
C PRO A 696 -32.82 -10.47 28.21
N THR A 697 -33.94 -11.09 28.62
CA THR A 697 -34.71 -10.64 29.78
C THR A 697 -33.79 -10.46 31.01
N ARG A 698 -34.02 -9.36 31.75
CA ARG A 698 -33.29 -9.02 32.97
C ARG A 698 -31.77 -8.84 32.83
N CYS A 699 -31.29 -8.63 31.60
CA CYS A 699 -29.90 -8.29 31.34
C CYS A 699 -29.55 -6.95 32.00
N ARG A 700 -28.43 -6.86 32.70
CA ARG A 700 -27.97 -5.65 33.40
C ARG A 700 -26.69 -5.08 32.81
N GLU A 701 -25.90 -5.91 32.16
CA GLU A 701 -24.60 -5.51 31.63
C GLU A 701 -24.31 -6.26 30.32
N ILE A 702 -23.76 -5.53 29.36
CA ILE A 702 -23.35 -6.08 28.07
C ILE A 702 -21.93 -5.60 27.80
N ALA A 703 -21.06 -6.54 27.48
CA ALA A 703 -19.72 -6.28 26.97
C ALA A 703 -19.64 -6.65 25.49
N ILE A 704 -19.20 -5.74 24.65
CA ILE A 704 -18.88 -6.01 23.24
C ILE A 704 -17.37 -5.96 23.03
N ARG A 705 -16.84 -6.86 22.20
CA ARG A 705 -15.43 -6.87 21.83
C ARG A 705 -15.26 -7.27 20.39
N PHE A 706 -14.33 -6.60 19.67
CA PHE A 706 -13.95 -6.97 18.33
C PHE A 706 -12.89 -8.05 18.37
N GLU A 707 -13.21 -9.24 17.83
CA GLU A 707 -12.37 -10.45 17.93
C GLU A 707 -12.00 -11.02 16.55
N PRO A 708 -11.22 -10.33 15.71
CA PRO A 708 -10.82 -10.83 14.39
C PRO A 708 -9.79 -11.96 14.50
N TRP A 709 -9.62 -12.72 13.42
CA TRP A 709 -8.57 -13.72 13.30
C TRP A 709 -7.17 -13.12 13.37
N ALA A 710 -6.98 -11.88 12.88
CA ALA A 710 -5.71 -11.17 12.94
C ALA A 710 -5.15 -11.02 14.37
N ARG A 711 -5.97 -11.12 15.41
CA ARG A 711 -5.50 -11.15 16.81
C ARG A 711 -4.49 -12.28 17.06
N PHE A 712 -4.48 -13.33 16.25
CA PHE A 712 -3.55 -14.45 16.33
C PHE A 712 -2.28 -14.26 15.48
N ALA A 713 -2.10 -13.11 14.80
CA ALA A 713 -0.93 -12.84 13.96
C ALA A 713 0.39 -12.83 14.75
N TRP A 714 0.36 -12.71 16.06
CA TRP A 714 1.54 -12.86 16.93
C TRP A 714 2.16 -14.26 16.88
N ILE A 715 1.36 -15.31 16.60
CA ILE A 715 1.84 -16.70 16.56
C ILE A 715 2.88 -16.87 15.44
N PRO A 716 2.57 -16.60 14.16
CA PRO A 716 3.59 -16.66 13.10
C PRO A 716 4.73 -15.67 13.30
N GLN A 717 4.49 -14.49 13.87
CA GLN A 717 5.54 -13.54 14.20
C GLN A 717 6.55 -14.13 15.20
N ALA A 718 6.07 -14.71 16.29
CA ALA A 718 6.91 -15.37 17.29
C ALA A 718 7.69 -16.54 16.68
N PHE A 719 7.03 -17.38 15.86
CA PHE A 719 7.69 -18.47 15.16
C PHE A 719 8.85 -17.99 14.30
N PHE A 720 8.63 -17.01 13.43
CA PHE A 720 9.68 -16.48 12.56
C PHE A 720 10.78 -15.74 13.34
N ALA A 721 10.42 -14.96 14.36
CA ALA A 721 11.39 -14.27 15.20
C ALA A 721 12.32 -15.28 15.91
N LEU A 722 11.76 -16.30 16.54
CA LEU A 722 12.53 -17.36 17.22
C LEU A 722 13.39 -18.15 16.25
N ALA A 723 12.87 -18.50 15.08
CA ALA A 723 13.63 -19.22 14.06
C ALA A 723 14.80 -18.39 13.54
N LEU A 724 14.64 -17.09 13.31
CA LEU A 724 15.71 -16.18 12.89
C LEU A 724 16.76 -15.99 13.99
N LEU A 725 16.34 -15.85 15.25
CA LEU A 725 17.23 -15.74 16.40
C LEU A 725 18.04 -17.03 16.61
N ALA A 726 17.40 -18.20 16.56
CA ALA A 726 18.08 -19.50 16.65
C ALA A 726 19.13 -19.68 15.56
N PHE A 727 18.81 -19.24 14.33
CA PHE A 727 19.77 -19.26 13.24
C PHE A 727 20.97 -18.31 13.48
N ALA A 728 20.71 -17.09 13.93
CA ALA A 728 21.77 -16.14 14.26
C ALA A 728 22.68 -16.66 15.38
N ALA A 729 22.10 -17.23 16.45
CA ALA A 729 22.81 -17.80 17.58
C ALA A 729 23.67 -19.00 17.15
N THR A 730 23.14 -19.94 16.35
CA THR A 730 23.90 -21.09 15.86
C THR A 730 25.08 -20.68 14.97
N ARG A 731 24.89 -19.63 14.15
CA ARG A 731 25.97 -19.11 13.31
C ARG A 731 27.04 -18.40 14.13
N TRP A 732 26.65 -17.67 15.18
CA TRP A 732 27.59 -17.01 16.10
C TRP A 732 28.39 -18.01 16.90
N LEU A 733 27.76 -19.08 17.47
CA LEU A 733 28.44 -20.15 18.19
C LEU A 733 29.45 -20.89 17.32
N ARG A 734 29.14 -21.17 16.04
CA ARG A 734 30.07 -21.82 15.10
C ARG A 734 31.25 -20.94 14.69
N ARG A 735 31.25 -19.64 14.92
CA ARG A 735 32.35 -18.71 14.63
C ARG A 735 33.29 -18.51 15.80
N ARG A 736 32.94 -18.94 17.01
CA ARG A 736 33.83 -18.89 18.14
C ARG A 736 34.93 -19.92 17.90
N PRO A 737 36.25 -19.53 17.89
CA PRO A 737 37.32 -20.51 17.92
C PRO A 737 37.11 -21.35 19.19
N LEU A 738 37.18 -22.66 19.03
CA LEU A 738 37.29 -23.57 20.20
C LEU A 738 38.48 -23.08 21.03
N PRO A 739 38.32 -22.94 22.36
CA PRO A 739 39.49 -22.64 23.21
C PRO A 739 40.52 -23.74 22.97
N ALA A 740 41.74 -23.31 22.66
CA ALA A 740 42.89 -24.20 22.36
C ALA A 740 43.26 -25.03 23.60
#